data_5cdd1d10aae50e8b07076d046421d7f4
#
_entry.id   5cdd1d10aae50e8b07076d046421d7f4
#
_cell.length_a   1.000
_cell.length_b   1.000
_cell.length_c   1.000
_cell.angle_alpha   90.00
_cell.angle_beta   90.00
_cell.angle_gamma   90.00
#
_symmetry.space_group_name_H-M   'P 1'
#
loop_
_entity.id
_entity.type
_entity.pdbx_description
1 polymer ?
#
loop_
_entity_poly.entity_id
_entity_poly.type
_entity_poly.pdbx_seq_one_letter_code
_entity_poly.pdbx_strand_id
1 'polypeptide(L)'
;MEPLGLAFDWSREVTTCKPEYYRWNQWIFLQMLKRGIAYRKTQIVNWDPVDKTVLANEQVIDGRGWRSGALVEKREIPGYYLAITKYAQELLDDLKTLDWPEQVLRMQEHWIGRSEGVDFAFPYEIDGDKKLLRVYTTRPETIMGVTFVAIAAEHPLAAKLAQKKPELQAFIDECAKGSVSEADMATMEKKGVPTGFYVTHPLTGKPAEVWIANYVLMSYGEGAVMGVPSHDERDFAFAKKFNLPIVPVLTAPGKTYSTDAWQDWYGEKLDGMTLINSGKYNGMERHQAIDAIAADLEKMGLGSKKVQYRLRDWGISRQRYWGTPIPMINCPHCGAVPVPEEDLPVVLPENLVPDGSGNPLNKCEEFLNVKCPKCGGPAKRETDTMDTFVDSSWYFQRYCSPDCKTAMIDKRADYWMPMDQYIGGIEHAVLHLLYARFWTKVMRDLGLVKYDEPFKRLFTQGMLMAESYFRVEPDGHKRWFYPDEVEVRYDEKGRPVGAICKADGKPVELGGIEKMSKSKCNVVEPRDIVKKFGADTARSFVMFAGPPNQSAVWSNSGAEGTYRFLRRVWNWAYAKQALLKGAGRFDAAKLTREQKHLRREIHSLLKQADYDMQRMQYNTVVSACMKMLNALEQYAGTSDTDAAVLRECAGILIRTLYPIAPHITTALWHELGYADESGNLLDAPWPKVDEAAIEADEIKLVVQVNGKLRGQILVEPSATQQEIEAAALANPDVKRFTDGKTIRKVIVVKNRLVNVVAA
;
A
#
# COMPACT_ATOMS: atom_id res chain seq x y z
N MET A 1 4.13 -19.57 -14.50
CA MET A 1 4.32 -18.21 -15.07
C MET A 1 4.62 -18.24 -16.56
N GLU A 2 5.47 -19.13 -17.05
CA GLU A 2 5.75 -19.25 -18.49
C GLU A 2 4.49 -19.38 -19.37
N PRO A 3 3.49 -20.26 -19.05
CA PRO A 3 2.29 -20.37 -19.87
C PRO A 3 1.46 -19.07 -19.97
N LEU A 4 1.65 -18.14 -19.05
CA LEU A 4 0.99 -16.83 -19.10
C LEU A 4 1.66 -15.86 -20.09
N GLY A 5 2.80 -16.20 -20.69
CA GLY A 5 3.47 -15.34 -21.64
C GLY A 5 4.05 -14.06 -21.00
N LEU A 6 4.52 -14.17 -19.76
CA LEU A 6 5.15 -13.05 -19.07
C LEU A 6 6.58 -12.85 -19.58
N ALA A 7 6.92 -11.64 -19.99
CA ALA A 7 8.21 -11.29 -20.58
C ALA A 7 9.28 -11.07 -19.50
N PHE A 8 9.59 -12.11 -18.71
CA PHE A 8 10.69 -12.08 -17.74
C PHE A 8 12.01 -12.49 -18.38
N ASP A 9 13.07 -11.81 -18.00
CA ASP A 9 14.45 -12.27 -18.23
C ASP A 9 14.80 -13.32 -17.17
N TRP A 10 14.55 -14.60 -17.47
CA TRP A 10 14.78 -15.72 -16.58
C TRP A 10 16.25 -15.92 -16.20
N SER A 11 17.19 -15.35 -16.97
CA SER A 11 18.61 -15.36 -16.60
C SER A 11 18.92 -14.54 -15.35
N ARG A 12 17.97 -13.68 -14.93
CA ARG A 12 18.06 -12.85 -13.72
C ARG A 12 17.25 -13.38 -12.56
N GLU A 13 16.85 -14.66 -12.58
CA GLU A 13 16.15 -15.29 -11.48
C GLU A 13 16.97 -15.23 -10.19
N VAL A 14 16.32 -14.88 -9.09
CA VAL A 14 16.89 -14.81 -7.74
C VAL A 14 16.07 -15.66 -6.81
N THR A 15 16.71 -16.61 -6.13
CA THR A 15 16.08 -17.47 -5.11
C THR A 15 16.53 -17.03 -3.72
N THR A 16 15.70 -16.26 -3.03
CA THR A 16 16.07 -15.58 -1.77
C THR A 16 16.35 -16.54 -0.62
N CYS A 17 15.76 -17.74 -0.65
CA CYS A 17 15.96 -18.77 0.38
C CYS A 17 17.25 -19.58 0.24
N LYS A 18 18.02 -19.36 -0.82
CA LYS A 18 19.31 -20.05 -1.02
C LYS A 18 20.48 -19.32 -0.37
N PRO A 19 21.52 -20.07 0.07
CA PRO A 19 22.72 -19.50 0.69
C PRO A 19 23.43 -18.44 -0.14
N GLU A 20 23.38 -18.55 -1.48
CA GLU A 20 23.99 -17.60 -2.41
C GLU A 20 23.33 -16.21 -2.32
N TYR A 21 22.07 -16.14 -1.90
CA TYR A 21 21.37 -14.87 -1.64
C TYR A 21 21.52 -14.46 -0.18
N TYR A 22 21.10 -15.29 0.77
CA TYR A 22 21.00 -14.85 2.15
C TYR A 22 22.36 -14.65 2.85
N ARG A 23 23.47 -15.15 2.29
CA ARG A 23 24.81 -14.76 2.76
C ARG A 23 25.00 -13.25 2.78
N TRP A 24 24.36 -12.54 1.86
CA TRP A 24 24.46 -11.09 1.78
C TRP A 24 23.58 -10.39 2.80
N ASN A 25 22.46 -10.98 3.20
CA ASN A 25 21.71 -10.54 4.38
C ASN A 25 22.57 -10.64 5.65
N GLN A 26 23.29 -11.74 5.78
CA GLN A 26 24.20 -11.96 6.91
C GLN A 26 25.35 -10.97 6.87
N TRP A 27 25.97 -10.77 5.72
CA TRP A 27 27.08 -9.83 5.57
C TRP A 27 26.68 -8.40 5.90
N ILE A 28 25.58 -7.90 5.33
CA ILE A 28 25.13 -6.53 5.61
C ILE A 28 24.68 -6.37 7.06
N PHE A 29 24.11 -7.38 7.68
CA PHE A 29 23.82 -7.38 9.11
C PHE A 29 25.10 -7.17 9.95
N LEU A 30 26.19 -7.85 9.60
CA LEU A 30 27.49 -7.65 10.27
C LEU A 30 28.04 -6.25 10.05
N GLN A 31 27.87 -5.65 8.88
CA GLN A 31 28.25 -4.26 8.63
C GLN A 31 27.41 -3.28 9.47
N MET A 32 26.10 -3.53 9.57
CA MET A 32 25.19 -2.76 10.42
C MET A 32 25.57 -2.90 11.90
N LEU A 33 25.96 -4.11 12.35
CA LEU A 33 26.39 -4.38 13.71
C LEU A 33 27.65 -3.57 14.07
N LYS A 34 28.65 -3.55 13.18
CA LYS A 34 29.88 -2.76 13.35
C LYS A 34 29.61 -1.26 13.48
N ARG A 35 28.54 -0.75 12.85
CA ARG A 35 28.13 0.67 12.86
C ARG A 35 27.09 0.99 13.94
N GLY A 36 26.68 0.01 14.76
CA GLY A 36 25.64 0.17 15.77
C GLY A 36 24.25 0.47 15.19
N ILE A 37 24.04 0.10 13.92
CA ILE A 37 22.71 0.10 13.29
C ILE A 37 21.97 -1.18 13.65
N ALA A 38 22.64 -2.34 13.64
CA ALA A 38 22.13 -3.57 14.23
C ALA A 38 22.63 -3.68 15.69
N TYR A 39 21.76 -4.11 16.59
CA TYR A 39 22.09 -4.27 18.01
C TYR A 39 21.18 -5.32 18.67
N ARG A 40 21.59 -5.85 19.82
CA ARG A 40 20.80 -6.78 20.62
C ARG A 40 20.19 -6.09 21.82
N LYS A 41 18.91 -6.31 22.07
CA LYS A 41 18.19 -5.78 23.22
C LYS A 41 17.14 -6.76 23.69
N THR A 42 16.92 -6.83 24.99
CA THR A 42 15.76 -7.49 25.60
C THR A 42 14.67 -6.45 25.75
N GLN A 43 13.48 -6.75 25.22
CA GLN A 43 12.32 -5.86 25.36
C GLN A 43 11.01 -6.63 25.28
N ILE A 44 9.93 -5.99 25.68
CA ILE A 44 8.59 -6.54 25.57
C ILE A 44 8.18 -6.56 24.10
N VAL A 45 7.78 -7.72 23.61
CA VAL A 45 7.39 -7.96 22.22
C VAL A 45 6.02 -8.61 22.14
N ASN A 46 5.40 -8.52 20.95
CA ASN A 46 4.18 -9.28 20.65
C ASN A 46 4.57 -10.73 20.35
N TRP A 47 4.11 -11.64 21.17
CA TRP A 47 4.34 -13.08 21.01
C TRP A 47 3.08 -13.77 20.50
N ASP A 48 3.19 -14.53 19.45
CA ASP A 48 2.13 -15.41 18.98
C ASP A 48 2.29 -16.78 19.65
N PRO A 49 1.33 -17.22 20.50
CA PRO A 49 1.45 -18.47 21.23
C PRO A 49 1.21 -19.71 20.36
N VAL A 50 0.54 -19.56 19.21
CA VAL A 50 0.28 -20.64 18.24
C VAL A 50 1.47 -20.82 17.30
N ASP A 51 1.88 -19.72 16.66
CA ASP A 51 3.06 -19.71 15.77
C ASP A 51 4.39 -19.79 16.54
N LYS A 52 4.36 -19.61 17.87
CA LYS A 52 5.51 -19.64 18.80
C LYS A 52 6.66 -18.74 18.34
N THR A 53 6.32 -17.52 17.95
CA THR A 53 7.28 -16.53 17.43
C THR A 53 6.89 -15.11 17.80
N VAL A 54 7.88 -14.21 17.74
CA VAL A 54 7.67 -12.77 17.84
C VAL A 54 7.05 -12.25 16.54
N LEU A 55 6.11 -11.32 16.69
CA LEU A 55 5.51 -10.56 15.59
C LEU A 55 5.94 -9.11 15.66
N ALA A 56 6.23 -8.50 14.51
CA ALA A 56 6.33 -7.05 14.40
C ALA A 56 4.95 -6.40 14.66
N ASN A 57 4.93 -5.13 15.05
CA ASN A 57 3.67 -4.44 15.34
C ASN A 57 2.69 -4.48 14.16
N GLU A 58 3.21 -4.40 12.95
CA GLU A 58 2.48 -4.44 11.69
C GLU A 58 1.85 -5.82 11.38
N GLN A 59 2.32 -6.85 12.07
CA GLN A 59 1.83 -8.23 11.96
C GLN A 59 0.76 -8.57 13.02
N VAL A 60 0.35 -7.58 13.80
CA VAL A 60 -0.73 -7.71 14.78
C VAL A 60 -1.93 -6.91 14.28
N ILE A 61 -3.06 -7.61 14.08
CA ILE A 61 -4.31 -7.02 13.59
C ILE A 61 -5.37 -7.27 14.67
N ASP A 62 -5.95 -6.20 15.20
CA ASP A 62 -6.96 -6.26 16.27
C ASP A 62 -6.52 -7.14 17.47
N GLY A 63 -5.26 -7.00 17.89
CA GLY A 63 -4.68 -7.76 18.99
C GLY A 63 -4.38 -9.23 18.68
N ARG A 64 -4.49 -9.64 17.42
CA ARG A 64 -4.29 -11.02 16.98
C ARG A 64 -3.15 -11.14 15.97
N GLY A 65 -2.47 -12.26 15.99
CA GLY A 65 -1.46 -12.59 14.98
C GLY A 65 -2.10 -12.68 13.59
N TRP A 66 -1.53 -11.97 12.62
CA TRP A 66 -2.04 -11.85 11.25
C TRP A 66 -2.19 -13.19 10.50
N ARG A 67 -1.42 -14.20 10.92
CA ARG A 67 -1.42 -15.55 10.33
C ARG A 67 -2.27 -16.52 11.14
N SER A 68 -1.99 -16.63 12.44
CA SER A 68 -2.60 -17.61 13.33
C SER A 68 -4.02 -17.23 13.77
N GLY A 69 -4.34 -15.92 13.79
CA GLY A 69 -5.55 -15.40 14.39
C GLY A 69 -5.59 -15.49 15.93
N ALA A 70 -4.53 -16.03 16.56
CA ALA A 70 -4.44 -16.14 18.01
C ALA A 70 -4.25 -14.75 18.66
N LEU A 71 -4.78 -14.59 19.88
CA LEU A 71 -4.47 -13.41 20.69
C LEU A 71 -2.97 -13.39 21.00
N VAL A 72 -2.35 -12.24 20.75
CA VAL A 72 -0.92 -12.06 21.05
C VAL A 72 -0.72 -11.86 22.54
N GLU A 73 0.43 -12.34 23.04
CA GLU A 73 0.87 -12.15 24.41
C GLU A 73 2.04 -11.18 24.46
N LYS A 74 2.15 -10.44 25.57
CA LYS A 74 3.35 -9.66 25.86
C LYS A 74 4.41 -10.56 26.49
N ARG A 75 5.58 -10.65 25.87
CA ARG A 75 6.72 -11.38 26.42
C ARG A 75 7.99 -10.57 26.34
N GLU A 76 8.81 -10.66 27.38
CA GLU A 76 10.13 -10.07 27.38
C GLU A 76 11.14 -11.06 26.80
N ILE A 77 11.62 -10.76 25.59
CA ILE A 77 12.49 -11.65 24.81
C ILE A 77 13.70 -10.87 24.30
N PRO A 78 14.92 -11.40 24.42
CA PRO A 78 16.09 -10.83 23.77
C PRO A 78 16.01 -11.04 22.26
N GLY A 79 16.35 -10.03 21.48
CA GLY A 79 16.34 -10.11 20.02
C GLY A 79 17.28 -9.09 19.38
N TYR A 80 17.48 -9.21 18.09
CA TYR A 80 18.24 -8.25 17.29
C TYR A 80 17.30 -7.25 16.63
N TYR A 81 17.74 -6.00 16.62
CA TYR A 81 17.01 -4.84 16.11
C TYR A 81 17.86 -4.08 15.11
N LEU A 82 17.20 -3.50 14.12
CA LEU A 82 17.78 -2.54 13.18
C LEU A 82 17.28 -1.15 13.54
N ALA A 83 18.21 -0.21 13.75
CA ALA A 83 17.92 1.16 14.19
C ALA A 83 17.39 2.03 13.05
N ILE A 84 16.23 1.67 12.49
CA ILE A 84 15.52 2.44 11.45
C ILE A 84 15.18 3.85 11.95
N THR A 85 15.02 4.03 13.25
CA THR A 85 14.77 5.34 13.87
C THR A 85 15.89 6.34 13.65
N LYS A 86 17.14 5.91 13.46
CA LYS A 86 18.26 6.78 13.09
C LYS A 86 18.05 7.45 11.73
N TYR A 87 17.25 6.86 10.87
CA TYR A 87 16.92 7.36 9.54
C TYR A 87 15.53 8.00 9.46
N ALA A 88 14.81 8.10 10.59
CA ALA A 88 13.42 8.54 10.62
C ALA A 88 13.20 9.91 9.96
N GLN A 89 14.07 10.90 10.26
CA GLN A 89 13.96 12.23 9.65
C GLN A 89 14.25 12.20 8.15
N GLU A 90 15.29 11.51 7.73
CA GLU A 90 15.64 11.37 6.32
C GLU A 90 14.55 10.64 5.52
N LEU A 91 14.01 9.54 6.08
CA LEU A 91 12.87 8.81 5.49
C LEU A 91 11.64 9.72 5.34
N LEU A 92 11.43 10.64 6.27
CA LEU A 92 10.33 11.60 6.21
C LEU A 92 10.58 12.70 5.18
N ASP A 93 11.78 13.28 5.16
CA ASP A 93 12.12 14.40 4.27
C ASP A 93 12.10 13.97 2.81
N ASP A 94 12.59 12.78 2.51
CA ASP A 94 12.67 12.25 1.15
C ASP A 94 11.31 11.85 0.57
N LEU A 95 10.25 11.70 1.39
CA LEU A 95 8.88 11.51 0.86
C LEU A 95 8.49 12.59 -0.14
N LYS A 96 9.00 13.81 0.02
CA LYS A 96 8.72 14.96 -0.86
C LYS A 96 9.32 14.82 -2.26
N THR A 97 10.29 13.92 -2.42
CA THR A 97 10.99 13.69 -3.69
C THR A 97 10.40 12.54 -4.51
N LEU A 98 9.48 11.77 -3.94
CA LEU A 98 8.93 10.55 -4.51
C LEU A 98 7.66 10.85 -5.34
N ASP A 99 7.62 10.32 -6.56
CA ASP A 99 6.42 10.31 -7.40
C ASP A 99 5.54 9.09 -7.06
N TRP A 100 5.02 9.10 -5.84
CA TRP A 100 4.21 8.04 -5.27
C TRP A 100 2.77 8.48 -5.03
N PRO A 101 1.80 7.55 -4.99
CA PRO A 101 0.42 7.89 -4.62
C PRO A 101 0.36 8.60 -3.27
N GLU A 102 -0.38 9.71 -3.22
CA GLU A 102 -0.49 10.57 -2.03
C GLU A 102 -0.94 9.77 -0.78
N GLN A 103 -1.81 8.79 -0.97
CA GLN A 103 -2.25 7.91 0.11
C GLN A 103 -1.07 7.15 0.76
N VAL A 104 -0.13 6.63 -0.05
CA VAL A 104 1.04 5.90 0.46
C VAL A 104 1.99 6.86 1.19
N LEU A 105 2.22 8.05 0.62
CA LEU A 105 3.06 9.08 1.26
C LEU A 105 2.51 9.45 2.63
N ARG A 106 1.21 9.69 2.73
CA ARG A 106 0.54 9.99 4.01
C ARG A 106 0.60 8.81 4.99
N MET A 107 0.45 7.57 4.51
CA MET A 107 0.57 6.39 5.37
C MET A 107 1.98 6.29 5.98
N GLN A 108 3.04 6.51 5.21
CA GLN A 108 4.41 6.50 5.70
C GLN A 108 4.69 7.68 6.64
N GLU A 109 4.28 8.90 6.27
CA GLU A 109 4.38 10.08 7.12
C GLU A 109 3.73 9.83 8.50
N HIS A 110 2.51 9.32 8.49
CA HIS A 110 1.76 9.01 9.70
C HIS A 110 2.42 7.90 10.52
N TRP A 111 2.99 6.89 9.85
CA TRP A 111 3.68 5.79 10.51
C TRP A 111 5.00 6.24 11.16
N ILE A 112 5.79 7.04 10.46
CA ILE A 112 7.00 7.64 11.00
C ILE A 112 6.63 8.55 12.17
N GLY A 113 5.57 9.35 12.02
CA GLY A 113 4.90 10.06 13.09
C GLY A 113 5.82 11.00 13.85
N ARG A 114 6.46 11.95 13.13
CA ARG A 114 7.29 12.99 13.76
C ARG A 114 6.44 13.92 14.60
N SER A 115 6.82 14.09 15.85
CA SER A 115 6.18 15.03 16.77
C SER A 115 7.22 15.91 17.46
N GLU A 116 6.89 17.19 17.59
CA GLU A 116 7.65 18.14 18.38
C GLU A 116 6.95 18.38 19.71
N GLY A 117 7.72 18.36 20.78
CA GLY A 117 7.19 18.54 22.11
C GLY A 117 8.27 18.90 23.11
N VAL A 118 7.94 18.73 24.38
CA VAL A 118 8.85 18.93 25.50
C VAL A 118 8.95 17.63 26.29
N ASP A 119 10.18 17.16 26.46
CA ASP A 119 10.52 16.10 27.39
C ASP A 119 10.87 16.77 28.72
N PHE A 120 10.19 16.39 29.80
CA PHE A 120 10.48 16.97 31.11
C PHE A 120 10.22 15.96 32.24
N ALA A 121 10.66 16.31 33.45
CA ALA A 121 10.65 15.40 34.59
C ALA A 121 9.84 15.96 35.75
N PHE A 122 9.14 15.09 36.44
CA PHE A 122 8.58 15.30 37.79
C PHE A 122 9.58 14.74 38.81
N PRO A 123 10.23 15.59 39.66
CA PRO A 123 11.06 15.09 40.73
C PRO A 123 10.26 14.31 41.78
N TYR A 124 10.86 13.24 42.32
CA TYR A 124 10.30 12.49 43.43
C TYR A 124 11.37 11.87 44.31
N GLU A 125 11.03 11.47 45.52
CA GLU A 125 11.90 10.76 46.43
C GLU A 125 11.28 9.43 46.84
N ILE A 126 12.02 8.33 46.75
CA ILE A 126 11.61 7.01 47.16
C ILE A 126 12.76 6.27 47.83
N ASP A 127 12.52 5.72 49.02
CA ASP A 127 13.51 5.02 49.85
C ASP A 127 14.77 5.87 50.13
N GLY A 128 14.65 7.21 50.23
CA GLY A 128 15.71 8.15 50.42
C GLY A 128 16.46 8.60 49.15
N ASP A 129 16.12 8.01 47.99
CA ASP A 129 16.73 8.39 46.72
C ASP A 129 15.90 9.43 45.98
N LYS A 130 16.55 10.51 45.54
CA LYS A 130 15.95 11.50 44.62
C LYS A 130 16.00 10.98 43.20
N LYS A 131 14.84 10.93 42.55
CA LYS A 131 14.68 10.44 41.19
C LYS A 131 13.81 11.38 40.36
N LEU A 132 13.78 11.13 39.07
CA LEU A 132 13.04 11.89 38.06
C LEU A 132 12.09 10.96 37.31
N LEU A 133 10.79 11.28 37.30
CA LEU A 133 9.80 10.62 36.45
C LEU A 133 9.65 11.46 35.18
N ARG A 134 10.19 10.95 34.08
CA ARG A 134 10.19 11.69 32.80
C ARG A 134 8.91 11.45 32.04
N VAL A 135 8.43 12.52 31.42
CA VAL A 135 7.26 12.51 30.54
C VAL A 135 7.56 13.30 29.26
N TYR A 136 6.90 12.94 28.19
CA TYR A 136 6.91 13.68 26.93
C TYR A 136 5.52 14.21 26.63
N THR A 137 5.41 15.46 26.21
CA THR A 137 4.14 16.05 25.78
C THR A 137 4.29 16.88 24.52
N THR A 138 3.33 16.79 23.63
CA THR A 138 3.17 17.68 22.46
C THR A 138 2.36 18.93 22.79
N ARG A 139 1.90 19.05 24.05
CA ARG A 139 1.11 20.19 24.56
C ARG A 139 1.68 20.75 25.87
N PRO A 140 2.97 21.21 25.85
CA PRO A 140 3.59 21.72 27.06
C PRO A 140 2.88 22.95 27.63
N GLU A 141 2.14 23.71 26.81
CA GLU A 141 1.31 24.84 27.23
C GLU A 141 0.23 24.46 28.24
N THR A 142 -0.13 23.18 28.33
CA THR A 142 -1.15 22.69 29.27
C THR A 142 -0.59 22.18 30.60
N ILE A 143 0.73 22.24 30.80
CA ILE A 143 1.41 21.67 31.97
C ILE A 143 0.82 22.16 33.32
N MET A 144 0.36 23.41 33.38
CA MET A 144 -0.20 23.99 34.58
C MET A 144 -1.59 23.39 34.94
N GLY A 145 -2.21 22.67 34.02
CA GLY A 145 -3.45 21.90 34.20
C GLY A 145 -3.25 20.46 34.65
N VAL A 146 -2.02 20.06 34.93
CA VAL A 146 -1.71 18.72 35.43
C VAL A 146 -2.33 18.49 36.80
N THR A 147 -3.15 17.48 36.94
CA THR A 147 -3.81 17.11 38.19
C THR A 147 -3.41 15.73 38.70
N PHE A 148 -2.87 14.89 37.83
CA PHE A 148 -2.30 13.58 38.16
C PHE A 148 -1.19 13.23 37.14
N VAL A 149 -0.42 12.20 37.45
CA VAL A 149 0.54 11.60 36.50
C VAL A 149 0.20 10.13 36.36
N ALA A 150 0.06 9.64 35.12
CA ALA A 150 -0.22 8.23 34.88
C ALA A 150 1.02 7.49 34.38
N ILE A 151 1.26 6.28 34.88
CA ILE A 151 2.35 5.40 34.46
C ILE A 151 1.80 4.09 33.91
N ALA A 152 2.54 3.49 32.98
CA ALA A 152 2.23 2.17 32.45
C ALA A 152 2.35 1.09 33.55
N ALA A 153 1.55 0.02 33.41
CA ALA A 153 1.63 -1.13 34.32
C ALA A 153 3.02 -1.77 34.37
N GLU A 154 3.74 -1.72 33.26
CA GLU A 154 5.11 -2.27 33.10
C GLU A 154 6.21 -1.30 33.59
N HIS A 155 5.84 -0.11 34.02
CA HIS A 155 6.85 0.89 34.45
C HIS A 155 7.58 0.42 35.72
N PRO A 156 8.92 0.59 35.82
CA PRO A 156 9.68 0.15 37.01
C PRO A 156 9.17 0.74 38.34
N LEU A 157 8.65 1.97 38.32
CA LEU A 157 8.04 2.58 39.51
C LEU A 157 6.75 1.84 39.91
N ALA A 158 5.93 1.36 38.96
CA ALA A 158 4.74 0.59 39.25
C ALA A 158 5.07 -0.72 39.97
N ALA A 159 6.05 -1.47 39.44
CA ALA A 159 6.54 -2.70 40.08
C ALA A 159 7.09 -2.44 41.50
N LYS A 160 7.81 -1.33 41.69
CA LYS A 160 8.34 -0.96 43.01
C LYS A 160 7.25 -0.60 44.01
N LEU A 161 6.21 0.13 43.59
CA LEU A 161 5.08 0.50 44.44
C LEU A 161 4.20 -0.71 44.78
N ALA A 162 4.06 -1.63 43.83
CA ALA A 162 3.26 -2.85 44.00
C ALA A 162 3.85 -3.80 45.07
N GLN A 163 5.14 -3.78 45.33
CA GLN A 163 5.78 -4.57 46.40
C GLN A 163 5.15 -4.34 47.78
N LYS A 164 4.59 -3.16 48.02
CA LYS A 164 4.00 -2.77 49.30
C LYS A 164 2.46 -2.76 49.28
N LYS A 165 1.82 -3.01 48.13
CA LYS A 165 0.39 -2.88 47.91
C LYS A 165 -0.15 -3.95 46.95
N PRO A 166 -0.73 -5.06 47.46
CA PRO A 166 -1.24 -6.19 46.64
C PRO A 166 -2.26 -5.79 45.58
N GLU A 167 -3.07 -4.75 45.85
CA GLU A 167 -4.08 -4.23 44.91
C GLU A 167 -3.44 -3.67 43.66
N LEU A 168 -2.23 -3.07 43.74
CA LEU A 168 -1.51 -2.57 42.58
C LEU A 168 -0.99 -3.73 41.72
N GLN A 169 -0.49 -4.81 42.37
CA GLN A 169 -0.03 -6.00 41.65
C GLN A 169 -1.18 -6.67 40.89
N ALA A 170 -2.36 -6.78 41.50
CA ALA A 170 -3.53 -7.36 40.84
C ALA A 170 -3.91 -6.59 39.57
N PHE A 171 -3.83 -5.25 39.60
CA PHE A 171 -4.11 -4.42 38.43
C PHE A 171 -3.02 -4.53 37.36
N ILE A 172 -1.75 -4.63 37.75
CA ILE A 172 -0.63 -4.88 36.82
C ILE A 172 -0.85 -6.22 36.09
N ASP A 173 -1.24 -7.26 36.83
CA ASP A 173 -1.49 -8.59 36.27
C ASP A 173 -2.74 -8.58 35.33
N GLU A 174 -3.75 -7.75 35.60
CA GLU A 174 -4.88 -7.53 34.69
C GLU A 174 -4.41 -6.89 33.40
N CYS A 175 -3.60 -5.85 33.48
CA CYS A 175 -3.06 -5.14 32.31
C CYS A 175 -2.17 -6.04 31.44
N ALA A 176 -1.41 -6.97 32.04
CA ALA A 176 -0.54 -7.89 31.31
C ALA A 176 -1.30 -8.84 30.35
N LYS A 177 -2.59 -9.05 30.58
CA LYS A 177 -3.47 -9.90 29.74
C LYS A 177 -4.12 -9.12 28.59
N GLY A 178 -3.90 -7.80 28.49
CA GLY A 178 -4.50 -6.94 27.49
C GLY A 178 -3.66 -6.79 26.22
N SER A 179 -4.26 -6.26 25.15
CA SER A 179 -3.57 -5.92 23.90
C SER A 179 -2.55 -4.80 24.07
N VAL A 180 -1.50 -4.83 23.25
CA VAL A 180 -0.43 -3.79 23.20
C VAL A 180 -0.68 -2.76 22.09
N SER A 181 -1.72 -2.96 21.27
CA SER A 181 -1.99 -2.13 20.10
C SER A 181 -2.54 -0.76 20.51
N GLU A 182 -1.97 0.31 19.93
CA GLU A 182 -2.45 1.68 20.14
C GLU A 182 -3.92 1.84 19.70
N ALA A 183 -4.33 1.09 18.66
CA ALA A 183 -5.70 1.10 18.15
C ALA A 183 -6.69 0.49 19.15
N ASP A 184 -6.34 -0.64 19.77
CA ASP A 184 -7.18 -1.27 20.80
C ASP A 184 -7.27 -0.40 22.06
N MET A 185 -6.17 0.25 22.41
CA MET A 185 -6.16 1.20 23.55
C MET A 185 -7.03 2.44 23.30
N ALA A 186 -7.23 2.86 22.05
CA ALA A 186 -8.11 4.00 21.75
C ALA A 186 -9.57 3.69 22.09
N THR A 187 -10.01 2.46 21.88
CA THR A 187 -11.41 2.04 22.04
C THR A 187 -11.74 1.38 23.38
N MET A 188 -10.72 0.88 24.11
CA MET A 188 -10.93 0.19 25.38
C MET A 188 -11.38 1.13 26.50
N GLU A 189 -12.10 0.58 27.49
CA GLU A 189 -12.45 1.29 28.71
C GLU A 189 -11.19 1.72 29.49
N LYS A 190 -11.10 3.01 29.82
CA LYS A 190 -9.97 3.55 30.60
C LYS A 190 -10.10 3.14 32.06
N LYS A 191 -9.12 2.39 32.55
CA LYS A 191 -9.02 1.93 33.93
C LYS A 191 -7.72 2.39 34.55
N GLY A 192 -7.70 2.59 35.84
CA GLY A 192 -6.51 2.92 36.59
C GLY A 192 -6.73 2.76 38.11
N VAL A 193 -5.61 2.66 38.80
CA VAL A 193 -5.60 2.58 40.27
C VAL A 193 -4.67 3.67 40.86
N PRO A 194 -5.10 4.39 41.91
CA PRO A 194 -4.27 5.34 42.59
C PRO A 194 -3.18 4.63 43.40
N THR A 195 -1.97 5.14 43.32
CA THR A 195 -0.85 4.51 44.03
C THR A 195 -0.71 5.06 45.47
N GLY A 196 -1.27 6.23 45.74
CA GLY A 196 -1.01 6.99 46.97
C GLY A 196 0.45 7.50 47.02
N PHE A 197 1.14 7.50 45.91
CA PHE A 197 2.50 8.05 45.75
C PHE A 197 2.44 9.36 44.97
N TYR A 198 3.24 10.33 45.34
CA TYR A 198 3.21 11.69 44.76
C TYR A 198 4.56 12.07 44.18
N VAL A 199 4.52 12.76 43.05
CA VAL A 199 5.65 13.42 42.41
C VAL A 199 5.47 14.93 42.51
N THR A 200 6.58 15.70 42.39
CA THR A 200 6.51 17.14 42.48
C THR A 200 6.36 17.78 41.11
N HIS A 201 5.33 18.59 40.93
CA HIS A 201 5.11 19.35 39.70
C HIS A 201 6.27 20.33 39.47
N PRO A 202 7.01 20.28 38.34
CA PRO A 202 8.27 20.99 38.15
C PRO A 202 8.16 22.52 38.27
N LEU A 203 7.06 23.12 37.82
CA LEU A 203 6.90 24.58 37.76
C LEU A 203 6.15 25.15 38.98
N THR A 204 5.31 24.37 39.65
CA THR A 204 4.49 24.85 40.77
C THR A 204 4.98 24.37 42.13
N GLY A 205 5.79 23.29 42.16
CA GLY A 205 6.21 22.64 43.40
C GLY A 205 5.08 21.84 44.10
N LYS A 206 3.88 21.81 43.55
CA LYS A 206 2.74 21.10 44.14
C LYS A 206 2.86 19.59 43.91
N PRO A 207 2.31 18.74 44.82
CA PRO A 207 2.25 17.30 44.65
C PRO A 207 1.25 16.94 43.58
N ALA A 208 1.58 15.94 42.71
CA ALA A 208 0.68 15.28 41.78
C ALA A 208 0.70 13.79 42.07
N GLU A 209 -0.48 13.17 42.23
CA GLU A 209 -0.60 11.74 42.51
C GLU A 209 -0.24 10.90 41.29
N VAL A 210 0.51 9.82 41.52
CA VAL A 210 0.84 8.84 40.47
C VAL A 210 -0.23 7.77 40.43
N TRP A 211 -0.75 7.51 39.22
CA TRP A 211 -1.72 6.46 38.93
C TRP A 211 -1.11 5.41 38.02
N ILE A 212 -1.40 4.13 38.23
CA ILE A 212 -1.14 3.09 37.24
C ILE A 212 -2.36 2.99 36.35
N ALA A 213 -2.20 3.14 35.02
CA ALA A 213 -3.31 3.19 34.09
C ALA A 213 -3.09 2.24 32.88
N ASN A 214 -4.18 1.62 32.42
CA ASN A 214 -4.14 0.66 31.32
C ASN A 214 -3.97 1.28 29.92
N TYR A 215 -4.03 2.60 29.79
CA TYR A 215 -3.93 3.34 28.54
C TYR A 215 -2.59 4.06 28.34
N VAL A 216 -1.63 3.85 29.23
CA VAL A 216 -0.27 4.38 29.11
C VAL A 216 0.65 3.31 28.54
N LEU A 217 1.37 3.65 27.47
CA LEU A 217 2.32 2.75 26.80
C LEU A 217 3.73 2.96 27.32
N MET A 218 4.44 1.89 27.69
CA MET A 218 5.88 1.95 28.03
C MET A 218 6.75 2.55 26.92
N SER A 219 6.30 2.40 25.67
CA SER A 219 7.02 2.89 24.49
C SER A 219 6.84 4.39 24.23
N TYR A 220 5.97 5.08 24.97
CA TYR A 220 5.74 6.52 24.83
C TYR A 220 6.18 7.26 26.10
N GLY A 221 7.03 8.28 25.94
CA GLY A 221 7.46 9.13 27.07
C GLY A 221 8.09 8.37 28.23
N GLU A 222 8.81 7.28 27.97
CA GLU A 222 9.38 6.40 29.01
C GLU A 222 8.31 5.71 29.89
N GLY A 223 7.07 5.59 29.39
CA GLY A 223 5.99 4.90 30.11
C GLY A 223 5.29 5.76 31.15
N ALA A 224 5.42 7.08 31.08
CA ALA A 224 4.70 8.02 31.93
C ALA A 224 4.11 9.18 31.13
N VAL A 225 2.94 9.66 31.52
CA VAL A 225 2.27 10.81 30.90
C VAL A 225 1.75 11.76 31.97
N MET A 226 1.73 13.05 31.67
CA MET A 226 1.03 14.03 32.48
C MET A 226 -0.46 13.94 32.23
N GLY A 227 -1.27 13.86 33.27
CA GLY A 227 -2.74 13.88 33.21
C GLY A 227 -3.27 15.32 33.21
N VAL A 228 -3.87 15.74 32.10
CA VAL A 228 -4.46 17.09 31.92
C VAL A 228 -5.92 16.98 31.53
N PRO A 229 -6.81 16.71 32.48
CA PRO A 229 -8.24 16.46 32.19
C PRO A 229 -8.94 17.61 31.46
N SER A 230 -8.46 18.83 31.62
CA SER A 230 -9.06 19.99 30.97
C SER A 230 -8.84 20.06 29.45
N HIS A 231 -7.82 19.38 28.92
CA HIS A 231 -7.39 19.53 27.52
C HIS A 231 -7.01 18.23 26.82
N ASP A 232 -7.32 17.08 27.43
CA ASP A 232 -7.23 15.74 26.83
C ASP A 232 -8.53 14.97 27.13
N GLU A 233 -9.21 14.46 26.09
CA GLU A 233 -10.50 13.77 26.22
C GLU A 233 -10.41 12.51 27.08
N ARG A 234 -9.32 11.76 26.97
CA ARG A 234 -9.10 10.52 27.75
C ARG A 234 -8.93 10.85 29.22
N ASP A 235 -8.14 11.88 29.51
CA ASP A 235 -7.89 12.34 30.86
C ASP A 235 -9.15 12.97 31.47
N PHE A 236 -9.99 13.65 30.64
CA PHE A 236 -11.27 14.20 31.09
C PHE A 236 -12.22 13.07 31.49
N ALA A 237 -12.40 12.05 30.66
CA ALA A 237 -13.24 10.89 30.98
C ALA A 237 -12.71 10.14 32.21
N PHE A 238 -11.41 9.99 32.33
CA PHE A 238 -10.76 9.39 33.48
C PHE A 238 -10.99 10.21 34.77
N ALA A 239 -10.82 11.52 34.72
CA ALA A 239 -11.03 12.41 35.84
C ALA A 239 -12.50 12.43 36.31
N LYS A 240 -13.45 12.41 35.36
CA LYS A 240 -14.90 12.29 35.70
C LYS A 240 -15.20 10.96 36.40
N LYS A 241 -14.63 9.85 35.92
CA LYS A 241 -14.84 8.51 36.50
C LYS A 241 -14.27 8.40 37.91
N PHE A 242 -13.11 8.96 38.16
CA PHE A 242 -12.40 8.84 39.43
C PHE A 242 -12.50 10.11 40.32
N ASN A 243 -13.34 11.07 39.94
CA ASN A 243 -13.58 12.33 40.65
C ASN A 243 -12.30 13.12 40.90
N LEU A 244 -11.41 13.19 39.89
CA LEU A 244 -10.20 13.98 39.94
C LEU A 244 -10.44 15.43 39.54
N PRO A 245 -9.64 16.39 40.02
CA PRO A 245 -9.78 17.80 39.63
C PRO A 245 -9.62 18.03 38.13
N ILE A 246 -10.39 18.95 37.55
CA ILE A 246 -10.31 19.41 36.19
C ILE A 246 -10.00 20.92 36.24
N VAL A 247 -8.80 21.31 35.82
CA VAL A 247 -8.30 22.69 35.88
C VAL A 247 -8.09 23.24 34.46
N PRO A 248 -9.02 24.07 33.95
CA PRO A 248 -8.83 24.71 32.63
C PRO A 248 -7.65 25.66 32.63
N VAL A 249 -6.76 25.51 31.63
CA VAL A 249 -5.57 26.36 31.50
C VAL A 249 -5.45 27.04 30.14
N LEU A 250 -6.38 26.77 29.23
CA LEU A 250 -6.51 27.46 27.95
C LEU A 250 -7.92 28.01 27.80
N THR A 251 -8.02 29.20 27.20
CA THR A 251 -9.26 29.79 26.73
C THR A 251 -9.16 30.13 25.25
N ALA A 252 -10.28 30.13 24.55
CA ALA A 252 -10.38 30.48 23.13
C ALA A 252 -11.42 31.60 22.95
N PRO A 253 -11.23 32.50 21.97
CA PRO A 253 -12.18 33.58 21.71
C PRO A 253 -13.60 33.07 21.47
N GLY A 254 -14.57 33.62 22.17
CA GLY A 254 -15.99 33.25 22.02
C GLY A 254 -16.38 31.87 22.53
N LYS A 255 -15.49 31.19 23.26
CA LYS A 255 -15.77 29.88 23.86
C LYS A 255 -15.81 29.96 25.38
N THR A 256 -16.68 29.18 26.01
CA THR A 256 -16.78 29.06 27.45
C THR A 256 -16.51 27.63 27.87
N TYR A 257 -15.59 27.44 28.83
CA TYR A 257 -15.24 26.13 29.36
C TYR A 257 -16.25 25.67 30.38
N SER A 258 -16.69 24.40 30.31
CA SER A 258 -17.48 23.72 31.35
C SER A 258 -16.83 22.37 31.70
N THR A 259 -16.86 22.02 32.98
CA THR A 259 -16.44 20.71 33.45
C THR A 259 -17.54 19.64 33.39
N ASP A 260 -18.74 20.00 32.93
CA ASP A 260 -19.89 19.07 32.90
C ASP A 260 -19.72 17.98 31.83
N ALA A 261 -19.33 18.36 30.62
CA ALA A 261 -19.11 17.47 29.50
C ALA A 261 -17.96 17.94 28.66
N TRP A 262 -17.31 16.98 27.98
CA TRP A 262 -16.26 17.25 27.00
C TRP A 262 -16.82 18.04 25.80
N GLN A 263 -16.04 18.96 25.30
CA GLN A 263 -16.26 19.66 24.04
C GLN A 263 -14.98 19.58 23.19
N ASP A 264 -15.13 19.31 21.89
CA ASP A 264 -13.99 19.03 20.98
C ASP A 264 -12.92 20.11 21.02
N TRP A 265 -13.30 21.38 21.12
CA TRP A 265 -12.35 22.51 21.16
C TRP A 265 -11.39 22.48 22.36
N TYR A 266 -11.69 21.73 23.44
CA TYR A 266 -10.76 21.58 24.58
C TYR A 266 -9.47 20.89 24.18
N GLY A 267 -9.56 19.93 23.25
CA GLY A 267 -8.44 19.17 22.67
C GLY A 267 -7.78 19.84 21.47
N GLU A 268 -8.44 20.81 20.83
CA GLU A 268 -7.97 21.45 19.61
C GLU A 268 -6.86 22.49 19.85
N LYS A 269 -6.18 22.89 18.78
CA LYS A 269 -5.15 23.93 18.76
C LYS A 269 -5.66 25.13 17.96
N LEU A 270 -6.68 25.82 18.49
CA LEU A 270 -7.32 26.97 17.83
C LEU A 270 -6.42 28.21 17.86
N ASP A 271 -6.53 29.04 16.83
CA ASP A 271 -5.88 30.35 16.78
C ASP A 271 -6.46 31.29 17.84
N GLY A 272 -5.61 32.13 18.43
CA GLY A 272 -6.01 33.07 19.46
C GLY A 272 -6.25 32.46 20.85
N MET A 273 -5.91 31.17 21.05
CA MET A 273 -5.90 30.58 22.39
C MET A 273 -4.85 31.23 23.28
N THR A 274 -5.26 31.56 24.51
CA THR A 274 -4.37 32.13 25.52
C THR A 274 -4.44 31.34 26.84
N LEU A 275 -3.38 31.42 27.63
CA LEU A 275 -3.31 30.73 28.91
C LEU A 275 -4.08 31.45 30.00
N ILE A 276 -4.76 30.65 30.84
CA ILE A 276 -5.43 31.06 32.09
C ILE A 276 -5.01 30.09 33.21
N ASN A 277 -5.20 30.45 34.45
CA ASN A 277 -4.85 29.61 35.63
C ASN A 277 -3.41 29.06 35.61
N SER A 278 -2.50 29.75 34.90
CA SER A 278 -1.14 29.30 34.58
C SER A 278 -0.05 30.20 35.19
N GLY A 279 -0.38 30.95 36.24
CA GLY A 279 0.57 31.80 36.94
C GLY A 279 1.20 32.87 36.04
N LYS A 280 2.50 32.90 35.99
CA LYS A 280 3.25 33.88 35.17
C LYS A 280 3.04 33.75 33.65
N TYR A 281 2.46 32.65 33.18
CA TYR A 281 2.13 32.41 31.75
C TYR A 281 0.73 32.87 31.38
N ASN A 282 -0.08 33.37 32.33
CA ASN A 282 -1.42 33.87 32.05
C ASN A 282 -1.41 34.95 30.96
N GLY A 283 -2.34 34.85 30.03
CA GLY A 283 -2.50 35.81 28.92
C GLY A 283 -1.52 35.59 27.76
N MET A 284 -0.51 34.73 27.90
CA MET A 284 0.37 34.39 26.78
C MET A 284 -0.41 33.63 25.72
N GLU A 285 -0.10 33.93 24.47
CA GLU A 285 -0.58 33.14 23.34
C GLU A 285 0.12 31.74 23.39
N ARG A 286 -0.57 30.73 22.91
CA ARG A 286 -0.18 29.30 23.02
C ARG A 286 1.27 29.05 22.62
N HIS A 287 1.73 29.57 21.45
CA HIS A 287 3.10 29.35 20.98
C HIS A 287 4.15 30.03 21.86
N GLN A 288 3.85 31.25 22.32
CA GLN A 288 4.73 31.96 23.25
C GLN A 288 4.86 31.23 24.59
N ALA A 289 3.75 30.66 25.07
CA ALA A 289 3.75 29.88 26.31
C ALA A 289 4.57 28.59 26.19
N ILE A 290 4.51 27.88 25.04
CA ILE A 290 5.34 26.70 24.77
C ILE A 290 6.82 27.03 24.92
N ASP A 291 7.26 28.14 24.29
CA ASP A 291 8.67 28.55 24.34
C ASP A 291 9.11 28.98 25.75
N ALA A 292 8.27 29.73 26.43
CA ALA A 292 8.54 30.19 27.80
C ALA A 292 8.61 29.03 28.81
N ILE A 293 7.67 28.07 28.72
CA ILE A 293 7.63 26.90 29.60
C ILE A 293 8.83 25.99 29.33
N ALA A 294 9.18 25.77 28.06
CA ALA A 294 10.32 24.95 27.69
C ALA A 294 11.66 25.57 28.22
N ALA A 295 11.80 26.90 28.06
CA ALA A 295 12.97 27.62 28.56
C ALA A 295 13.11 27.57 30.10
N ASP A 296 11.99 27.68 30.84
CA ASP A 296 12.00 27.53 32.28
C ASP A 296 12.38 26.13 32.74
N LEU A 297 11.83 25.09 32.10
CA LEU A 297 12.16 23.70 32.39
C LEU A 297 13.62 23.41 32.08
N GLU A 298 14.18 23.97 31.00
CA GLU A 298 15.59 23.84 30.64
C GLU A 298 16.51 24.53 31.66
N LYS A 299 16.15 25.76 32.07
CA LYS A 299 16.87 26.50 33.12
C LYS A 299 16.92 25.74 34.44
N MET A 300 15.88 25.00 34.78
CA MET A 300 15.82 24.16 35.98
C MET A 300 16.53 22.81 35.80
N GLY A 301 17.01 22.47 34.63
CA GLY A 301 17.58 21.16 34.32
C GLY A 301 16.56 20.01 34.32
N LEU A 302 15.26 20.34 34.22
CA LEU A 302 14.17 19.38 34.31
C LEU A 302 13.54 19.05 32.99
N GLY A 303 13.86 19.73 31.88
CA GLY A 303 13.28 19.43 30.58
C GLY A 303 13.88 20.22 29.44
N SER A 304 13.55 19.83 28.20
CA SER A 304 13.96 20.53 26.97
C SER A 304 13.01 20.19 25.81
N LYS A 305 13.03 21.03 24.78
CA LYS A 305 12.35 20.70 23.52
C LYS A 305 12.97 19.44 22.93
N LYS A 306 12.12 18.56 22.42
CA LYS A 306 12.52 17.27 21.83
C LYS A 306 11.64 16.89 20.66
N VAL A 307 12.26 16.40 19.61
CA VAL A 307 11.58 15.72 18.53
C VAL A 307 11.51 14.24 18.85
N GLN A 308 10.34 13.65 18.73
CA GLN A 308 10.14 12.21 18.85
C GLN A 308 9.47 11.65 17.59
N TYR A 309 9.68 10.37 17.37
CA TYR A 309 9.05 9.62 16.28
C TYR A 309 8.23 8.48 16.86
N ARG A 310 7.07 8.22 16.23
CA ARG A 310 6.26 7.05 16.54
C ARG A 310 6.94 5.77 16.05
N LEU A 311 7.67 5.87 14.92
CA LEU A 311 8.47 4.79 14.38
C LEU A 311 9.34 4.15 15.45
N ARG A 312 9.38 2.84 15.50
CA ARG A 312 10.24 2.04 16.40
C ARG A 312 11.28 1.30 15.59
N ASP A 313 12.37 0.93 16.26
CA ASP A 313 13.40 0.10 15.64
C ASP A 313 12.83 -1.25 15.21
N TRP A 314 13.26 -1.72 14.07
CA TRP A 314 12.78 -2.94 13.46
C TRP A 314 13.39 -4.17 14.11
N GLY A 315 12.59 -4.92 14.89
CA GLY A 315 12.99 -6.20 15.46
C GLY A 315 12.99 -7.29 14.39
N ILE A 316 14.15 -7.85 14.09
CA ILE A 316 14.31 -8.84 13.02
C ILE A 316 14.37 -10.28 13.50
N SER A 317 14.58 -10.55 14.80
CA SER A 317 14.65 -11.91 15.33
C SER A 317 13.32 -12.65 15.26
N ARG A 318 13.32 -13.84 14.66
CA ARG A 318 12.17 -14.74 14.60
C ARG A 318 12.56 -16.13 15.09
N GLN A 319 11.75 -16.69 15.99
CA GLN A 319 11.94 -18.01 16.55
C GLN A 319 11.40 -19.07 15.59
N ARG A 320 11.85 -19.01 14.35
CA ARG A 320 11.44 -19.86 13.23
C ARG A 320 12.66 -20.50 12.58
N TYR A 321 12.49 -21.72 12.14
CA TYR A 321 13.49 -22.42 11.33
C TYR A 321 13.72 -21.73 9.97
N TRP A 322 12.63 -21.33 9.31
CA TRP A 322 12.70 -20.76 7.97
C TRP A 322 13.00 -19.25 8.00
N GLY A 323 14.10 -18.89 7.37
CA GLY A 323 14.60 -17.52 7.26
C GLY A 323 16.13 -17.50 7.19
N THR A 324 16.70 -16.30 7.00
CA THR A 324 18.16 -16.12 7.05
C THR A 324 18.66 -16.32 8.47
N PRO A 325 19.59 -17.27 8.75
CA PRO A 325 20.19 -17.40 10.07
C PRO A 325 20.91 -16.11 10.48
N ILE A 326 20.69 -15.65 11.70
CA ILE A 326 21.40 -14.50 12.25
C ILE A 326 22.85 -14.94 12.55
N PRO A 327 23.88 -14.29 11.95
CA PRO A 327 25.28 -14.77 12.00
C PRO A 327 25.96 -14.39 13.30
N MET A 328 25.43 -14.88 14.43
CA MET A 328 25.94 -14.61 15.78
C MET A 328 26.19 -15.92 16.54
N ILE A 329 27.12 -15.85 17.46
CA ILE A 329 27.53 -16.96 18.34
C ILE A 329 27.45 -16.47 19.78
N ASN A 330 26.71 -17.21 20.61
CA ASN A 330 26.55 -16.93 22.03
C ASN A 330 27.62 -17.72 22.81
N CYS A 331 28.67 -17.04 23.27
CA CYS A 331 29.76 -17.61 24.04
C CYS A 331 29.56 -17.31 25.53
N PRO A 332 29.70 -18.31 26.43
CA PRO A 332 29.57 -18.07 27.88
C PRO A 332 30.57 -17.04 28.44
N HIS A 333 31.75 -16.93 27.83
CA HIS A 333 32.82 -16.03 28.29
C HIS A 333 32.84 -14.70 27.54
N CYS A 334 32.57 -14.70 26.23
CA CYS A 334 32.73 -13.53 25.37
C CYS A 334 31.41 -12.81 25.10
N GLY A 335 30.26 -13.37 25.52
CA GLY A 335 28.93 -12.89 25.17
C GLY A 335 28.55 -13.17 23.72
N ALA A 336 27.78 -12.29 23.11
CA ALA A 336 27.41 -12.40 21.71
C ALA A 336 28.56 -11.99 20.79
N VAL A 337 29.06 -12.91 20.00
CA VAL A 337 30.21 -12.74 19.09
C VAL A 337 29.75 -12.92 17.66
N PRO A 338 30.04 -12.00 16.72
CA PRO A 338 29.70 -12.17 15.31
C PRO A 338 30.50 -13.33 14.69
N VAL A 339 29.89 -14.02 13.74
CA VAL A 339 30.58 -14.96 12.86
C VAL A 339 31.56 -14.17 11.99
N PRO A 340 32.81 -14.62 11.79
CA PRO A 340 33.75 -13.99 10.86
C PRO A 340 33.16 -13.90 9.44
N GLU A 341 33.45 -12.81 8.73
CA GLU A 341 32.89 -12.61 7.37
C GLU A 341 33.34 -13.70 6.37
N GLU A 342 34.54 -14.20 6.55
CA GLU A 342 35.12 -15.29 5.75
C GLU A 342 34.38 -16.62 5.94
N ASP A 343 33.69 -16.80 7.07
CA ASP A 343 32.93 -18.03 7.39
C ASP A 343 31.46 -17.95 6.93
N LEU A 344 31.07 -16.86 6.26
CA LEU A 344 29.72 -16.74 5.67
C LEU A 344 29.62 -17.53 4.36
N PRO A 345 28.47 -18.15 4.10
CA PRO A 345 27.21 -18.09 4.86
C PRO A 345 27.14 -19.08 6.02
N VAL A 346 26.46 -18.70 7.09
CA VAL A 346 25.89 -19.67 8.04
C VAL A 346 24.71 -20.33 7.37
N VAL A 347 24.82 -21.62 7.05
CA VAL A 347 23.83 -22.34 6.24
C VAL A 347 22.78 -23.02 7.11
N LEU A 348 21.50 -22.90 6.73
CA LEU A 348 20.42 -23.66 7.34
C LEU A 348 20.54 -25.16 7.02
N PRO A 349 20.39 -26.05 8.01
CA PRO A 349 20.23 -27.48 7.74
C PRO A 349 18.94 -27.74 6.94
N GLU A 350 19.01 -28.57 5.91
CA GLU A 350 17.86 -28.88 5.04
C GLU A 350 17.05 -30.12 5.49
N ASN A 351 17.58 -30.88 6.45
CA ASN A 351 17.02 -32.14 6.90
C ASN A 351 16.18 -32.05 8.19
N LEU A 352 15.82 -30.85 8.62
CA LEU A 352 15.02 -30.64 9.82
C LEU A 352 13.52 -30.65 9.50
N VAL A 353 12.75 -31.34 10.31
CA VAL A 353 11.29 -31.40 10.22
C VAL A 353 10.69 -30.69 11.43
N PRO A 354 9.88 -29.62 11.26
CA PRO A 354 9.16 -29.00 12.36
C PRO A 354 8.15 -30.00 12.98
N ASP A 355 8.20 -30.17 14.29
CA ASP A 355 7.33 -31.06 15.06
C ASP A 355 6.29 -30.32 15.92
N GLY A 356 6.17 -29.00 15.74
CA GLY A 356 5.27 -28.13 16.51
C GLY A 356 5.78 -27.77 17.92
N SER A 357 6.92 -28.30 18.37
CA SER A 357 7.47 -28.02 19.71
C SER A 357 8.30 -26.73 19.81
N GLY A 358 8.41 -25.97 18.72
CA GLY A 358 9.20 -24.74 18.61
C GLY A 358 10.19 -24.78 17.45
N ASN A 359 11.23 -23.96 17.51
CA ASN A 359 12.25 -23.88 16.47
C ASN A 359 13.14 -25.14 16.46
N PRO A 360 13.13 -25.97 15.41
CA PRO A 360 13.91 -27.20 15.33
C PRO A 360 15.43 -26.99 15.35
N LEU A 361 15.94 -25.79 15.03
CA LEU A 361 17.35 -25.45 15.15
C LEU A 361 17.87 -25.59 16.57
N ASN A 362 17.02 -25.40 17.58
CA ASN A 362 17.40 -25.60 19.00
C ASN A 362 17.72 -27.03 19.35
N LYS A 363 17.32 -28.02 18.51
CA LYS A 363 17.55 -29.45 18.70
C LYS A 363 18.62 -30.00 17.75
N CYS A 364 19.11 -29.19 16.82
CA CYS A 364 20.13 -29.59 15.85
C CYS A 364 21.53 -29.34 16.43
N GLU A 365 22.12 -30.34 17.06
CA GLU A 365 23.42 -30.22 17.73
C GLU A 365 24.55 -29.81 16.76
N GLU A 366 24.53 -30.29 15.53
CA GLU A 366 25.51 -29.97 14.49
C GLU A 366 25.48 -28.48 14.10
N PHE A 367 24.28 -27.89 14.08
CA PHE A 367 24.11 -26.48 13.81
C PHE A 367 24.43 -25.64 15.07
N LEU A 368 23.96 -26.09 16.21
CA LEU A 368 23.97 -25.32 17.45
C LEU A 368 25.38 -25.22 18.09
N ASN A 369 26.13 -26.35 18.16
CA ASN A 369 27.37 -26.40 18.89
C ASN A 369 28.56 -25.97 18.01
N VAL A 370 29.25 -24.91 18.40
CA VAL A 370 30.39 -24.33 17.67
C VAL A 370 31.49 -23.89 18.62
N LYS A 371 32.64 -23.59 18.07
CA LYS A 371 33.71 -22.90 18.80
C LYS A 371 33.55 -21.37 18.70
N CYS A 372 33.79 -20.67 19.79
CA CYS A 372 33.81 -19.22 19.79
C CYS A 372 35.00 -18.69 18.94
N PRO A 373 34.78 -17.85 17.94
CA PRO A 373 35.86 -17.33 17.11
C PRO A 373 36.81 -16.41 17.87
N LYS A 374 36.40 -15.87 19.04
CA LYS A 374 37.21 -14.96 19.86
C LYS A 374 38.10 -15.70 20.87
N CYS A 375 37.59 -16.69 21.55
CA CYS A 375 38.35 -17.40 22.63
C CYS A 375 38.60 -18.89 22.36
N GLY A 376 38.05 -19.46 21.27
CA GLY A 376 38.20 -20.88 20.91
C GLY A 376 37.41 -21.87 21.80
N GLY A 377 36.75 -21.40 22.85
CA GLY A 377 35.96 -22.20 23.76
C GLY A 377 34.61 -22.66 23.16
N PRO A 378 33.95 -23.64 23.81
CA PRO A 378 32.63 -24.09 23.36
C PRO A 378 31.58 -22.99 23.46
N ALA A 379 30.78 -22.85 22.42
CA ALA A 379 29.77 -21.82 22.29
C ALA A 379 28.55 -22.36 21.47
N LYS A 380 27.48 -21.57 21.40
CA LYS A 380 26.27 -21.94 20.66
C LYS A 380 25.94 -20.89 19.62
N ARG A 381 25.57 -21.35 18.43
CA ARG A 381 25.02 -20.45 17.40
C ARG A 381 23.71 -19.81 17.87
N GLU A 382 23.45 -18.61 17.36
CA GLU A 382 22.11 -18.05 17.40
C GLU A 382 21.18 -18.92 16.56
N THR A 383 20.00 -19.21 17.09
CA THR A 383 18.99 -20.05 16.42
C THR A 383 17.81 -19.27 15.88
N ASP A 384 17.72 -17.97 16.20
CA ASP A 384 16.75 -17.09 15.57
C ASP A 384 17.16 -16.84 14.12
N THR A 385 16.15 -16.78 13.25
CA THR A 385 16.30 -16.34 11.86
C THR A 385 15.78 -14.91 11.70
N MET A 386 16.21 -14.24 10.64
CA MET A 386 15.75 -12.89 10.34
C MET A 386 14.31 -12.91 9.83
N ASP A 387 13.56 -11.85 10.13
CA ASP A 387 12.31 -11.52 9.49
C ASP A 387 12.48 -11.58 7.96
N THR A 388 11.56 -12.25 7.26
CA THR A 388 11.61 -12.43 5.81
C THR A 388 11.48 -11.10 5.03
N PHE A 389 11.05 -10.02 5.67
CA PHE A 389 11.14 -8.68 5.08
C PHE A 389 12.58 -8.19 4.87
N VAL A 390 13.56 -8.79 5.55
CA VAL A 390 14.98 -8.55 5.25
C VAL A 390 15.31 -9.00 3.83
N ASP A 391 14.82 -10.19 3.43
CA ASP A 391 15.02 -10.72 2.08
C ASP A 391 14.39 -9.81 1.02
N SER A 392 13.17 -9.34 1.27
CA SER A 392 12.43 -8.51 0.32
C SER A 392 12.90 -7.05 0.26
N SER A 393 13.75 -6.61 1.19
CA SER A 393 14.18 -5.21 1.25
C SER A 393 15.19 -4.81 0.15
N TRP A 394 15.76 -5.77 -0.59
CA TRP A 394 16.77 -5.47 -1.60
C TRP A 394 16.82 -6.43 -2.81
N TYR A 395 15.92 -7.41 -2.93
CA TYR A 395 15.93 -8.40 -4.01
C TYR A 395 15.91 -7.75 -5.41
N PHE A 396 15.20 -6.63 -5.55
CA PHE A 396 15.12 -5.87 -6.79
C PHE A 396 16.48 -5.29 -7.22
N GLN A 397 17.35 -4.97 -6.27
CA GLN A 397 18.74 -4.59 -6.57
C GLN A 397 19.57 -5.79 -6.96
N ARG A 398 19.32 -6.97 -6.35
CA ARG A 398 20.01 -8.22 -6.71
C ARG A 398 19.71 -8.66 -8.14
N TYR A 399 18.52 -8.37 -8.67
CA TYR A 399 18.21 -8.62 -10.09
C TYR A 399 19.16 -7.93 -11.06
N CYS A 400 19.82 -6.84 -10.66
CA CYS A 400 20.80 -6.17 -11.50
C CYS A 400 22.06 -7.02 -11.70
N SER A 401 22.41 -7.87 -10.73
CA SER A 401 23.63 -8.67 -10.70
C SER A 401 23.44 -10.02 -10.01
N PRO A 402 22.53 -10.90 -10.51
CA PRO A 402 22.14 -12.13 -9.82
C PRO A 402 23.28 -13.14 -9.69
N ASP A 403 24.22 -13.10 -10.61
CA ASP A 403 25.40 -13.97 -10.73
C ASP A 403 26.64 -13.46 -9.95
N CYS A 404 26.60 -12.28 -9.36
CA CYS A 404 27.73 -11.73 -8.61
C CYS A 404 27.99 -12.54 -7.34
N LYS A 405 29.17 -13.18 -7.25
CA LYS A 405 29.57 -14.00 -6.11
C LYS A 405 30.46 -13.28 -5.12
N THR A 406 31.03 -12.14 -5.49
CA THR A 406 32.04 -11.41 -4.72
C THR A 406 31.48 -10.24 -3.94
N ALA A 407 30.26 -9.79 -4.27
CA ALA A 407 29.60 -8.66 -3.63
C ALA A 407 28.08 -8.86 -3.61
N MET A 408 27.40 -8.14 -2.74
CA MET A 408 25.94 -8.10 -2.63
C MET A 408 25.31 -7.64 -3.96
N ILE A 409 25.87 -6.60 -4.54
CA ILE A 409 25.56 -6.04 -5.86
C ILE A 409 26.85 -5.53 -6.52
N ASP A 410 26.84 -5.28 -7.82
CA ASP A 410 27.96 -4.68 -8.55
C ASP A 410 27.54 -3.45 -9.38
N LYS A 411 28.47 -2.90 -10.13
CA LYS A 411 28.27 -1.67 -10.93
C LYS A 411 27.09 -1.72 -11.93
N ARG A 412 26.55 -2.89 -12.24
CA ARG A 412 25.34 -3.02 -13.07
C ARG A 412 24.11 -2.38 -12.41
N ALA A 413 24.11 -2.31 -11.08
CA ALA A 413 23.08 -1.60 -10.35
C ALA A 413 23.07 -0.09 -10.62
N ASP A 414 24.22 0.51 -10.90
CA ASP A 414 24.31 1.95 -11.24
C ASP A 414 23.55 2.31 -12.53
N TYR A 415 23.39 1.34 -13.46
CA TYR A 415 22.63 1.52 -14.70
C TYR A 415 21.12 1.33 -14.51
N TRP A 416 20.71 0.28 -13.77
CA TRP A 416 19.32 -0.10 -13.65
C TRP A 416 18.56 0.64 -12.54
N MET A 417 19.28 1.11 -11.52
CA MET A 417 18.68 1.70 -10.34
C MET A 417 18.94 3.22 -10.27
N PRO A 418 18.06 4.01 -9.61
CA PRO A 418 16.82 3.58 -8.97
C PRO A 418 15.77 3.12 -9.98
N MET A 419 14.91 2.21 -9.57
CA MET A 419 13.86 1.63 -10.40
C MET A 419 12.87 2.70 -10.90
N ASP A 420 12.56 2.71 -12.20
CA ASP A 420 11.71 3.72 -12.81
C ASP A 420 10.25 3.57 -12.42
N GLN A 421 9.76 2.33 -12.32
CA GLN A 421 8.39 2.04 -11.92
C GLN A 421 8.36 0.80 -11.02
N TYR A 422 7.79 0.92 -9.83
CA TYR A 422 7.51 -0.20 -8.93
C TYR A 422 6.01 -0.42 -8.79
N ILE A 423 5.56 -1.67 -8.81
CA ILE A 423 4.14 -2.02 -8.82
C ILE A 423 3.88 -3.05 -7.72
N GLY A 424 2.90 -2.79 -6.87
CA GLY A 424 2.54 -3.71 -5.79
C GLY A 424 1.25 -3.32 -5.08
N GLY A 425 0.88 -4.08 -4.04
CA GLY A 425 -0.30 -3.81 -3.24
C GLY A 425 -0.07 -2.69 -2.22
N ILE A 426 -1.12 -1.94 -1.90
CA ILE A 426 -1.07 -0.84 -0.94
C ILE A 426 -0.78 -1.33 0.49
N GLU A 427 -1.05 -2.60 0.80
CA GLU A 427 -0.77 -3.23 2.10
C GLU A 427 0.72 -3.18 2.49
N HIS A 428 1.60 -2.97 1.51
CA HIS A 428 3.04 -2.87 1.72
C HIS A 428 3.54 -1.45 2.02
N ALA A 429 2.64 -0.47 2.08
CA ALA A 429 3.01 0.95 2.26
C ALA A 429 3.92 1.19 3.46
N VAL A 430 3.63 0.60 4.62
CA VAL A 430 4.38 0.78 5.88
C VAL A 430 5.20 -0.44 6.30
N LEU A 431 5.21 -1.48 5.48
CA LEU A 431 6.00 -2.71 5.65
C LEU A 431 7.17 -2.71 4.67
N HIS A 432 7.05 -3.52 3.62
CA HIS A 432 8.09 -3.70 2.61
C HIS A 432 8.64 -2.39 2.05
N LEU A 433 7.78 -1.43 1.68
CA LEU A 433 8.24 -0.18 1.06
C LEU A 433 9.08 0.67 2.03
N LEU A 434 8.69 0.75 3.29
CA LEU A 434 9.46 1.49 4.30
C LEU A 434 10.81 0.80 4.57
N TYR A 435 10.81 -0.53 4.68
CA TYR A 435 12.04 -1.30 4.90
C TYR A 435 12.98 -1.24 3.69
N ALA A 436 12.46 -1.29 2.47
CA ALA A 436 13.26 -1.16 1.25
C ALA A 436 13.94 0.22 1.15
N ARG A 437 13.26 1.28 1.54
CA ARG A 437 13.81 2.63 1.63
C ARG A 437 14.93 2.71 2.66
N PHE A 438 14.67 2.25 3.88
CA PHE A 438 15.67 2.17 4.95
C PHE A 438 16.90 1.36 4.51
N TRP A 439 16.69 0.18 3.92
CA TRP A 439 17.77 -0.69 3.47
C TRP A 439 18.64 -0.03 2.39
N THR A 440 18.02 0.67 1.46
CA THR A 440 18.73 1.44 0.43
C THR A 440 19.61 2.52 1.03
N LYS A 441 19.12 3.25 2.04
CA LYS A 441 19.93 4.28 2.74
C LYS A 441 21.13 3.67 3.47
N VAL A 442 20.94 2.52 4.11
CA VAL A 442 22.06 1.77 4.71
C VAL A 442 23.06 1.32 3.65
N MET A 443 22.61 0.79 2.51
CA MET A 443 23.50 0.41 1.40
C MET A 443 24.24 1.61 0.81
N ARG A 444 23.61 2.77 0.72
CA ARG A 444 24.25 4.04 0.34
C ARG A 444 25.36 4.42 1.33
N ASP A 445 25.09 4.38 2.61
CA ASP A 445 26.05 4.74 3.65
C ASP A 445 27.22 3.75 3.75
N LEU A 446 27.01 2.52 3.27
CA LEU A 446 28.06 1.52 3.08
C LEU A 446 28.83 1.71 1.77
N GLY A 447 28.42 2.65 0.91
CA GLY A 447 29.05 2.91 -0.40
C GLY A 447 28.69 1.88 -1.48
N LEU A 448 27.65 1.08 -1.28
CA LEU A 448 27.21 0.06 -2.22
C LEU A 448 26.36 0.64 -3.36
N VAL A 449 25.61 1.69 -3.09
CA VAL A 449 24.75 2.40 -4.04
C VAL A 449 24.95 3.90 -3.95
N LYS A 450 24.54 4.65 -5.00
CA LYS A 450 24.71 6.11 -5.13
C LYS A 450 23.40 6.89 -5.09
N TYR A 451 22.29 6.22 -4.83
CA TYR A 451 20.95 6.81 -4.79
C TYR A 451 20.34 6.65 -3.39
N ASP A 452 19.45 7.56 -3.04
CA ASP A 452 18.82 7.65 -1.72
C ASP A 452 17.54 6.82 -1.61
N GLU A 453 16.84 6.67 -2.73
CA GLU A 453 15.54 5.98 -2.79
C GLU A 453 15.55 4.88 -3.86
N PRO A 454 14.97 3.70 -3.58
CA PRO A 454 15.02 2.57 -4.50
C PRO A 454 14.06 2.71 -5.70
N PHE A 455 12.94 3.42 -5.54
CA PHE A 455 11.84 3.49 -6.50
C PHE A 455 11.49 4.94 -6.81
N LYS A 456 11.61 5.36 -8.07
CA LYS A 456 11.22 6.72 -8.51
C LYS A 456 9.71 6.89 -8.47
N ARG A 457 8.98 5.96 -9.09
CA ARG A 457 7.52 5.94 -9.15
C ARG A 457 6.96 4.67 -8.57
N LEU A 458 5.85 4.81 -7.87
CA LEU A 458 5.09 3.69 -7.31
C LEU A 458 3.69 3.67 -7.92
N PHE A 459 3.25 2.48 -8.31
CA PHE A 459 1.87 2.22 -8.68
C PHE A 459 1.27 1.20 -7.71
N THR A 460 0.20 1.59 -7.01
CA THR A 460 -0.51 0.70 -6.11
C THR A 460 -1.67 0.02 -6.81
N GLN A 461 -1.62 -1.32 -6.86
CA GLN A 461 -2.67 -2.13 -7.47
C GLN A 461 -3.88 -2.23 -6.54
N GLY A 462 -5.08 -2.25 -7.15
CA GLY A 462 -6.29 -2.74 -6.51
C GLY A 462 -6.24 -4.27 -6.34
N MET A 463 -7.11 -4.78 -5.48
CA MET A 463 -7.22 -6.21 -5.24
C MET A 463 -8.21 -6.87 -6.17
N LEU A 464 -7.91 -8.07 -6.64
CA LEU A 464 -8.89 -8.94 -7.25
C LEU A 464 -9.67 -9.65 -6.14
N MET A 465 -10.97 -9.42 -6.12
CA MET A 465 -11.89 -9.92 -5.11
C MET A 465 -12.78 -11.01 -5.69
N ALA A 466 -13.32 -11.87 -4.84
CA ALA A 466 -14.30 -12.86 -5.21
C ALA A 466 -15.36 -13.05 -4.13
N GLU A 467 -16.49 -13.59 -4.50
CA GLU A 467 -17.52 -14.01 -3.55
C GLU A 467 -16.98 -15.12 -2.64
N SER A 468 -17.40 -15.10 -1.39
CA SER A 468 -17.06 -16.11 -0.40
C SER A 468 -18.30 -16.76 0.17
N TYR A 469 -18.16 -18.03 0.59
CA TYR A 469 -19.25 -18.87 1.06
C TYR A 469 -18.83 -19.59 2.33
N PHE A 470 -19.66 -19.54 3.39
CA PHE A 470 -19.35 -20.22 4.64
C PHE A 470 -20.58 -20.82 5.30
N ARG A 471 -20.35 -21.71 6.24
CA ARG A 471 -21.36 -22.22 7.19
C ARG A 471 -20.80 -22.10 8.59
N VAL A 472 -21.64 -21.67 9.53
CA VAL A 472 -21.27 -21.72 10.95
C VAL A 472 -21.55 -23.13 11.44
N GLU A 473 -20.50 -23.83 11.90
CA GLU A 473 -20.59 -25.16 12.46
C GLU A 473 -21.10 -25.11 13.92
N PRO A 474 -21.57 -26.24 14.51
CA PRO A 474 -22.11 -26.26 15.86
C PRO A 474 -21.18 -25.78 16.97
N ASP A 475 -19.87 -25.81 16.75
CA ASP A 475 -18.83 -25.32 17.66
C ASP A 475 -18.54 -23.82 17.48
N GLY A 476 -19.27 -23.15 16.56
CA GLY A 476 -19.18 -21.72 16.31
C GLY A 476 -18.07 -21.32 15.33
N HIS A 477 -17.25 -22.25 14.83
CA HIS A 477 -16.28 -21.90 13.79
C HIS A 477 -16.92 -21.83 12.42
N LYS A 478 -16.33 -21.00 11.49
CA LYS A 478 -16.77 -20.87 10.11
C LYS A 478 -16.05 -21.89 9.23
N ARG A 479 -16.80 -22.80 8.61
CA ARG A 479 -16.32 -23.64 7.53
C ARG A 479 -16.54 -22.91 6.20
N TRP A 480 -15.47 -22.69 5.44
CA TRP A 480 -15.50 -22.06 4.13
C TRP A 480 -15.62 -23.09 3.01
N PHE A 481 -16.25 -22.69 1.91
CA PHE A 481 -16.52 -23.53 0.74
C PHE A 481 -15.94 -22.89 -0.52
N TYR A 482 -15.39 -23.71 -1.41
CA TYR A 482 -15.03 -23.27 -2.74
C TYR A 482 -16.27 -22.98 -3.60
N PRO A 483 -16.20 -22.05 -4.59
CA PRO A 483 -17.34 -21.72 -5.45
C PRO A 483 -17.93 -22.90 -6.24
N ASP A 484 -17.11 -23.91 -6.54
CA ASP A 484 -17.55 -25.13 -7.23
C ASP A 484 -18.25 -26.13 -6.29
N GLU A 485 -18.07 -26.03 -4.98
CA GLU A 485 -18.77 -26.85 -3.98
C GLU A 485 -20.19 -26.35 -3.67
N VAL A 486 -20.55 -25.15 -4.11
CA VAL A 486 -21.84 -24.52 -3.81
C VAL A 486 -22.68 -24.31 -5.06
N GLU A 487 -24.00 -24.34 -4.89
CA GLU A 487 -24.98 -23.90 -5.88
C GLU A 487 -25.63 -22.61 -5.39
N VAL A 488 -25.36 -21.52 -6.12
CA VAL A 488 -25.86 -20.18 -5.76
C VAL A 488 -27.23 -19.96 -6.40
N ARG A 489 -28.18 -19.44 -5.61
CA ARG A 489 -29.51 -19.04 -6.08
C ARG A 489 -29.51 -17.54 -6.32
N TYR A 490 -30.09 -17.15 -7.46
CA TYR A 490 -30.15 -15.75 -7.85
C TYR A 490 -31.61 -15.27 -7.93
N ASP A 491 -31.84 -13.99 -7.65
CA ASP A 491 -33.11 -13.32 -7.87
C ASP A 491 -33.32 -13.00 -9.38
N GLU A 492 -34.52 -12.48 -9.72
CA GLU A 492 -34.85 -12.05 -11.09
C GLU A 492 -33.91 -10.96 -11.64
N LYS A 493 -33.17 -10.26 -10.78
CA LYS A 493 -32.18 -9.22 -11.12
C LYS A 493 -30.75 -9.76 -11.17
N GLY A 494 -30.58 -11.09 -11.03
CA GLY A 494 -29.28 -11.75 -11.05
C GLY A 494 -28.42 -11.52 -9.79
N ARG A 495 -29.01 -11.12 -8.65
CA ARG A 495 -28.30 -10.95 -7.38
C ARG A 495 -28.35 -12.24 -6.58
N PRO A 496 -27.24 -12.68 -5.96
CA PRO A 496 -27.24 -13.88 -5.13
C PRO A 496 -28.12 -13.68 -3.89
N VAL A 497 -29.04 -14.60 -3.64
CA VAL A 497 -30.00 -14.57 -2.53
C VAL A 497 -29.82 -15.73 -1.56
N GLY A 498 -28.96 -16.68 -1.89
CA GLY A 498 -28.63 -17.81 -1.03
C GLY A 498 -27.78 -18.83 -1.76
N ALA A 499 -27.23 -19.78 -1.03
CA ALA A 499 -26.45 -20.87 -1.58
C ALA A 499 -26.70 -22.16 -0.82
N ILE A 500 -26.46 -23.30 -1.47
CA ILE A 500 -26.49 -24.63 -0.87
C ILE A 500 -25.20 -25.39 -1.21
N CYS A 501 -24.70 -26.19 -0.27
CA CYS A 501 -23.59 -27.08 -0.55
C CYS A 501 -24.06 -28.26 -1.40
N LYS A 502 -23.39 -28.52 -2.51
CA LYS A 502 -23.75 -29.60 -3.45
C LYS A 502 -23.60 -31.00 -2.84
N ALA A 503 -22.66 -31.17 -1.91
CA ALA A 503 -22.36 -32.47 -1.32
C ALA A 503 -23.42 -32.94 -0.32
N ASP A 504 -24.02 -32.01 0.45
CA ASP A 504 -24.94 -32.36 1.56
C ASP A 504 -26.32 -31.69 1.47
N GLY A 505 -26.54 -30.82 0.45
CA GLY A 505 -27.79 -30.12 0.22
C GLY A 505 -28.17 -29.06 1.29
N LYS A 506 -27.27 -28.80 2.24
CA LYS A 506 -27.53 -27.88 3.36
C LYS A 506 -27.25 -26.42 2.97
N PRO A 507 -27.93 -25.45 3.59
CA PRO A 507 -27.69 -24.03 3.36
C PRO A 507 -26.25 -23.62 3.66
N VAL A 508 -25.76 -22.67 2.86
CA VAL A 508 -24.48 -22.01 2.99
C VAL A 508 -24.74 -20.50 2.96
N GLU A 509 -24.12 -19.76 3.86
CA GLU A 509 -24.24 -18.32 3.95
C GLU A 509 -23.34 -17.64 2.90
N LEU A 510 -23.82 -16.50 2.37
CA LEU A 510 -23.05 -15.62 1.50
C LEU A 510 -22.13 -14.75 2.38
N GLY A 511 -20.82 -14.90 2.25
CA GLY A 511 -19.84 -14.10 2.98
C GLY A 511 -19.60 -12.73 2.35
N GLY A 512 -20.15 -12.51 1.13
CA GLY A 512 -19.96 -11.29 0.36
C GLY A 512 -18.70 -11.30 -0.51
N ILE A 513 -18.44 -10.16 -1.15
CA ILE A 513 -17.27 -9.95 -2.01
C ILE A 513 -16.10 -9.55 -1.13
N GLU A 514 -15.07 -10.38 -1.11
CA GLU A 514 -13.91 -10.20 -0.26
C GLU A 514 -12.59 -10.44 -1.02
N LYS A 515 -11.48 -10.02 -0.42
CA LYS A 515 -10.13 -10.36 -0.91
C LYS A 515 -10.01 -11.88 -1.07
N MET A 516 -9.48 -12.33 -2.21
CA MET A 516 -9.17 -13.74 -2.43
C MET A 516 -8.17 -14.27 -1.41
N SER A 517 -8.51 -15.35 -0.74
CA SER A 517 -7.64 -15.99 0.26
C SER A 517 -7.90 -17.50 0.31
N LYS A 518 -6.84 -18.27 0.45
CA LYS A 518 -6.94 -19.74 0.59
C LYS A 518 -7.74 -20.13 1.84
N SER A 519 -7.63 -19.36 2.91
CA SER A 519 -8.37 -19.61 4.16
C SER A 519 -9.88 -19.43 4.02
N LYS A 520 -10.34 -18.65 3.05
CA LYS A 520 -11.76 -18.43 2.74
C LYS A 520 -12.26 -19.23 1.53
N CYS A 521 -11.41 -20.05 0.95
CA CYS A 521 -11.72 -20.90 -0.21
C CYS A 521 -12.29 -20.14 -1.44
N ASN A 522 -12.03 -18.82 -1.53
CA ASN A 522 -12.56 -17.99 -2.63
C ASN A 522 -11.47 -17.62 -3.67
N VAL A 523 -10.39 -18.37 -3.72
CA VAL A 523 -9.31 -18.17 -4.70
C VAL A 523 -9.70 -18.78 -6.03
N VAL A 524 -9.47 -18.04 -7.10
CA VAL A 524 -9.55 -18.54 -8.48
C VAL A 524 -8.13 -18.88 -8.94
N GLU A 525 -7.90 -20.17 -9.17
CA GLU A 525 -6.56 -20.65 -9.57
C GLU A 525 -6.27 -20.28 -11.04
N PRO A 526 -5.20 -19.53 -11.33
CA PRO A 526 -4.85 -19.14 -12.70
C PRO A 526 -4.70 -20.33 -13.65
N ARG A 527 -4.19 -21.47 -13.16
CA ARG A 527 -4.02 -22.69 -13.96
C ARG A 527 -5.35 -23.20 -14.55
N ASP A 528 -6.42 -23.15 -13.77
CA ASP A 528 -7.73 -23.64 -14.21
C ASP A 528 -8.33 -22.72 -15.26
N ILE A 529 -8.14 -21.41 -15.11
CA ILE A 529 -8.57 -20.42 -16.10
C ILE A 529 -7.77 -20.57 -17.39
N VAL A 530 -6.45 -20.73 -17.31
CA VAL A 530 -5.60 -20.96 -18.49
C VAL A 530 -5.98 -22.25 -19.20
N LYS A 531 -6.28 -23.33 -18.46
CA LYS A 531 -6.71 -24.60 -19.04
C LYS A 531 -8.08 -24.47 -19.73
N LYS A 532 -9.01 -23.71 -19.18
CA LYS A 532 -10.39 -23.56 -19.68
C LYS A 532 -10.48 -22.59 -20.85
N PHE A 533 -9.80 -21.45 -20.76
CA PHE A 533 -9.99 -20.32 -21.68
C PHE A 533 -8.70 -19.87 -22.39
N GLY A 534 -7.54 -20.38 -21.99
CA GLY A 534 -6.24 -19.95 -22.49
C GLY A 534 -5.66 -18.77 -21.71
N ALA A 535 -4.35 -18.60 -21.81
CA ALA A 535 -3.59 -17.58 -21.10
C ALA A 535 -3.98 -16.15 -21.50
N ASP A 536 -4.15 -15.89 -22.80
CA ASP A 536 -4.53 -14.56 -23.30
C ASP A 536 -5.89 -14.08 -22.80
N THR A 537 -6.84 -15.02 -22.58
CA THR A 537 -8.13 -14.70 -21.99
C THR A 537 -7.98 -14.29 -20.53
N ALA A 538 -7.19 -15.04 -19.75
CA ALA A 538 -6.92 -14.70 -18.35
C ALA A 538 -6.27 -13.31 -18.22
N ARG A 539 -5.24 -13.03 -19.02
CA ARG A 539 -4.54 -11.74 -19.09
C ARG A 539 -5.49 -10.61 -19.48
N SER A 540 -6.21 -10.79 -20.60
CA SER A 540 -7.11 -9.76 -21.13
C SER A 540 -8.26 -9.47 -20.17
N PHE A 541 -8.81 -10.50 -19.48
CA PHE A 541 -9.86 -10.29 -18.49
C PHE A 541 -9.37 -9.46 -17.30
N VAL A 542 -8.21 -9.81 -16.73
CA VAL A 542 -7.64 -9.06 -15.58
C VAL A 542 -7.40 -7.61 -15.96
N MET A 543 -6.86 -7.36 -17.17
CA MET A 543 -6.61 -5.99 -17.65
C MET A 543 -7.92 -5.22 -17.98
N PHE A 544 -8.96 -5.92 -18.39
CA PHE A 544 -10.25 -5.31 -18.77
C PHE A 544 -11.20 -5.08 -17.60
N ALA A 545 -11.07 -5.84 -16.51
CA ALA A 545 -12.03 -5.84 -15.39
C ALA A 545 -12.21 -4.47 -14.72
N GLY A 546 -11.21 -3.60 -14.81
CA GLY A 546 -11.26 -2.24 -14.26
C GLY A 546 -9.92 -1.53 -14.30
N PRO A 547 -9.86 -0.26 -13.88
CA PRO A 547 -8.60 0.43 -13.69
C PRO A 547 -7.71 -0.33 -12.71
N PRO A 548 -6.41 -0.55 -13.01
CA PRO A 548 -5.56 -1.43 -12.20
C PRO A 548 -5.28 -0.91 -10.78
N ASN A 549 -5.53 0.36 -10.50
CA ASN A 549 -5.46 0.95 -9.16
C ASN A 549 -6.74 0.79 -8.33
N GLN A 550 -7.79 0.19 -8.90
CA GLN A 550 -9.04 -0.09 -8.21
C GLN A 550 -9.25 -1.60 -8.06
N SER A 551 -9.94 -1.99 -7.00
CA SER A 551 -10.30 -3.38 -6.80
C SER A 551 -11.33 -3.82 -7.84
N ALA A 552 -11.16 -5.02 -8.38
CA ALA A 552 -12.07 -5.63 -9.34
C ALA A 552 -12.62 -6.95 -8.79
N VAL A 553 -13.83 -7.31 -9.21
CA VAL A 553 -14.46 -8.57 -8.81
C VAL A 553 -14.29 -9.59 -9.94
N TRP A 554 -13.85 -10.79 -9.59
CA TRP A 554 -13.77 -11.90 -10.53
C TRP A 554 -15.17 -12.25 -11.07
N SER A 555 -15.27 -12.43 -12.38
CA SER A 555 -16.50 -12.80 -13.05
C SER A 555 -16.24 -13.85 -14.13
N ASN A 556 -16.82 -15.03 -13.99
CA ASN A 556 -16.73 -16.09 -15.01
C ASN A 556 -17.36 -15.66 -16.34
N SER A 557 -18.49 -14.95 -16.30
CA SER A 557 -19.15 -14.42 -17.50
C SER A 557 -18.32 -13.34 -18.19
N GLY A 558 -17.57 -12.54 -17.43
CA GLY A 558 -16.61 -11.58 -17.95
C GLY A 558 -15.44 -12.26 -18.67
N ALA A 559 -14.90 -13.33 -18.09
CA ALA A 559 -13.86 -14.14 -18.74
C ALA A 559 -14.35 -14.77 -20.05
N GLU A 560 -15.57 -15.32 -20.08
CA GLU A 560 -16.20 -15.82 -21.30
C GLU A 560 -16.41 -14.74 -22.36
N GLY A 561 -16.79 -13.53 -21.94
CA GLY A 561 -16.93 -12.38 -22.83
C GLY A 561 -15.61 -12.01 -23.50
N THR A 562 -14.54 -12.00 -22.72
CA THR A 562 -13.17 -11.75 -23.22
C THR A 562 -12.68 -12.86 -24.14
N TYR A 563 -12.98 -14.12 -23.83
CA TYR A 563 -12.68 -15.25 -24.71
C TYR A 563 -13.39 -15.12 -26.07
N ARG A 564 -14.68 -14.73 -26.06
CA ARG A 564 -15.41 -14.47 -27.31
C ARG A 564 -14.81 -13.35 -28.14
N PHE A 565 -14.33 -12.27 -27.49
CA PHE A 565 -13.63 -11.18 -28.18
C PHE A 565 -12.36 -11.69 -28.89
N LEU A 566 -11.49 -12.41 -28.19
CA LEU A 566 -10.26 -12.96 -28.78
C LEU A 566 -10.55 -13.94 -29.93
N ARG A 567 -11.60 -14.77 -29.80
CA ARG A 567 -12.06 -15.63 -30.89
C ARG A 567 -12.53 -14.83 -32.11
N ARG A 568 -13.22 -13.71 -31.91
CA ARG A 568 -13.62 -12.83 -33.02
C ARG A 568 -12.40 -12.23 -33.72
N VAL A 569 -11.37 -11.79 -32.97
CA VAL A 569 -10.12 -11.31 -33.54
C VAL A 569 -9.50 -12.38 -34.44
N TRP A 570 -9.39 -13.61 -33.93
CA TRP A 570 -8.84 -14.73 -34.68
C TRP A 570 -9.66 -15.04 -35.96
N ASN A 571 -10.95 -15.21 -35.81
CA ASN A 571 -11.84 -15.57 -36.91
C ASN A 571 -11.85 -14.50 -38.00
N TRP A 572 -11.90 -13.24 -37.66
CA TRP A 572 -11.82 -12.14 -38.60
C TRP A 572 -10.47 -12.15 -39.36
N ALA A 573 -9.37 -12.24 -38.63
CA ALA A 573 -8.04 -12.25 -39.22
C ALA A 573 -7.83 -13.46 -40.15
N TYR A 574 -8.26 -14.63 -39.72
CA TYR A 574 -8.21 -15.87 -40.54
C TYR A 574 -9.05 -15.74 -41.81
N ALA A 575 -10.27 -15.25 -41.73
CA ALA A 575 -11.11 -15.04 -42.89
C ALA A 575 -10.56 -14.01 -43.89
N LYS A 576 -9.75 -13.06 -43.42
CA LYS A 576 -9.12 -12.02 -44.24
C LYS A 576 -7.66 -12.32 -44.60
N GLN A 577 -7.10 -13.45 -44.16
CA GLN A 577 -5.67 -13.79 -44.34
C GLN A 577 -5.22 -13.67 -45.82
N ALA A 578 -5.97 -14.25 -46.76
CA ALA A 578 -5.61 -14.20 -48.18
C ALA A 578 -5.61 -12.77 -48.74
N LEU A 579 -6.50 -11.91 -48.24
CA LEU A 579 -6.61 -10.51 -48.64
C LEU A 579 -5.47 -9.66 -48.06
N LEU A 580 -5.11 -9.92 -46.79
CA LEU A 580 -4.14 -9.12 -46.05
C LEU A 580 -2.69 -9.53 -46.36
N LYS A 581 -2.45 -10.83 -46.57
CA LYS A 581 -1.08 -11.35 -46.84
C LYS A 581 -0.58 -10.88 -48.21
N GLY A 582 0.47 -10.06 -48.17
CA GLY A 582 1.06 -9.51 -49.40
C GLY A 582 0.33 -8.28 -49.97
N ALA A 583 -0.65 -7.71 -49.21
CA ALA A 583 -1.26 -6.43 -49.60
C ALA A 583 -0.19 -5.32 -49.70
N GLY A 584 -0.24 -4.55 -50.76
CA GLY A 584 0.72 -3.49 -51.08
C GLY A 584 0.56 -2.24 -50.19
N ARG A 585 1.12 -1.13 -50.67
CA ARG A 585 0.95 0.21 -50.06
C ARG A 585 -0.17 0.95 -50.78
N PHE A 586 -0.76 1.92 -50.10
CA PHE A 586 -1.77 2.82 -50.69
C PHE A 586 -1.26 4.26 -50.73
N ASP A 587 -1.89 5.06 -51.60
CA ASP A 587 -1.70 6.53 -51.65
C ASP A 587 -2.86 7.16 -50.87
N ALA A 588 -2.53 7.82 -49.73
CA ALA A 588 -3.53 8.40 -48.83
C ALA A 588 -4.40 9.48 -49.52
N ALA A 589 -3.87 10.15 -50.54
CA ALA A 589 -4.63 11.17 -51.29
C ALA A 589 -5.71 10.57 -52.19
N LYS A 590 -5.59 9.27 -52.55
CA LYS A 590 -6.51 8.58 -53.46
C LYS A 590 -7.55 7.68 -52.75
N LEU A 591 -7.57 7.71 -51.41
CA LEU A 591 -8.49 6.90 -50.63
C LEU A 591 -9.95 7.34 -50.83
N THR A 592 -10.84 6.35 -50.91
CA THR A 592 -12.30 6.60 -50.88
C THR A 592 -12.75 7.12 -49.52
N ARG A 593 -13.97 7.62 -49.46
CA ARG A 593 -14.57 8.11 -48.23
C ARG A 593 -14.64 7.02 -47.14
N GLU A 594 -15.03 5.81 -47.53
CA GLU A 594 -15.10 4.66 -46.61
C GLU A 594 -13.73 4.26 -46.10
N GLN A 595 -12.71 4.23 -46.95
CA GLN A 595 -11.30 3.96 -46.56
C GLN A 595 -10.77 5.01 -45.59
N LYS A 596 -10.99 6.29 -45.87
CA LYS A 596 -10.63 7.39 -44.99
C LYS A 596 -11.37 7.29 -43.66
N HIS A 597 -12.66 6.93 -43.66
CA HIS A 597 -13.47 6.77 -42.45
C HIS A 597 -12.90 5.65 -41.55
N LEU A 598 -12.61 4.48 -42.13
CA LEU A 598 -12.01 3.37 -41.37
C LEU A 598 -10.67 3.80 -40.73
N ARG A 599 -9.78 4.40 -41.51
CA ARG A 599 -8.49 4.87 -41.02
C ARG A 599 -8.66 5.89 -39.89
N ARG A 600 -9.56 6.87 -40.06
CA ARG A 600 -9.87 7.88 -39.04
C ARG A 600 -10.32 7.24 -37.74
N GLU A 601 -11.23 6.29 -37.79
CA GLU A 601 -11.73 5.59 -36.61
C GLU A 601 -10.63 4.82 -35.91
N ILE A 602 -9.83 4.05 -36.65
CA ILE A 602 -8.72 3.26 -36.09
C ILE A 602 -7.61 4.16 -35.51
N HIS A 603 -7.19 5.21 -36.19
CA HIS A 603 -6.17 6.11 -35.67
C HIS A 603 -6.64 6.96 -34.49
N SER A 604 -7.94 7.32 -34.45
CA SER A 604 -8.54 7.99 -33.29
C SER A 604 -8.57 7.08 -32.07
N LEU A 605 -8.92 5.79 -32.26
CA LEU A 605 -8.88 4.78 -31.19
C LEU A 605 -7.44 4.47 -30.75
N LEU A 606 -6.48 4.47 -31.68
CA LEU A 606 -5.06 4.33 -31.37
C LEU A 606 -4.56 5.50 -30.51
N LYS A 607 -4.92 6.74 -30.87
CA LYS A 607 -4.56 7.93 -30.12
C LYS A 607 -5.08 7.88 -28.68
N GLN A 608 -6.32 7.42 -28.50
CA GLN A 608 -6.89 7.19 -27.19
C GLN A 608 -6.17 6.06 -26.45
N ALA A 609 -5.90 4.94 -27.13
CA ALA A 609 -5.20 3.80 -26.52
C ALA A 609 -3.77 4.14 -26.10
N ASP A 610 -3.06 4.95 -26.88
CA ASP A 610 -1.72 5.44 -26.55
C ASP A 610 -1.74 6.31 -25.30
N TYR A 611 -2.68 7.26 -25.22
CA TYR A 611 -2.88 8.09 -24.03
C TYR A 611 -3.22 7.25 -22.78
N ASP A 612 -4.10 6.27 -22.94
CA ASP A 612 -4.53 5.40 -21.83
C ASP A 612 -3.41 4.42 -21.40
N MET A 613 -2.60 3.93 -22.35
CA MET A 613 -1.45 3.07 -22.06
C MET A 613 -0.41 3.81 -21.21
N GLN A 614 -0.10 5.07 -21.54
CA GLN A 614 0.83 5.91 -20.77
C GLN A 614 0.34 6.16 -19.34
N ARG A 615 -0.97 6.13 -19.12
CA ARG A 615 -1.61 6.29 -17.82
C ARG A 615 -1.94 4.97 -17.12
N MET A 616 -1.49 3.85 -17.67
CA MET A 616 -1.79 2.50 -17.18
C MET A 616 -3.29 2.19 -17.06
N GLN A 617 -4.13 2.80 -17.92
CA GLN A 617 -5.56 2.53 -17.99
C GLN A 617 -5.83 1.41 -18.98
N TYR A 618 -5.40 0.20 -18.66
CA TYR A 618 -5.41 -0.95 -19.57
C TYR A 618 -6.82 -1.40 -19.95
N ASN A 619 -7.81 -1.21 -19.08
CA ASN A 619 -9.20 -1.53 -19.35
C ASN A 619 -9.77 -0.75 -20.54
N THR A 620 -9.40 0.51 -20.68
CA THR A 620 -9.82 1.34 -21.82
C THR A 620 -9.01 1.01 -23.07
N VAL A 621 -7.77 0.57 -22.96
CA VAL A 621 -6.99 0.03 -24.09
C VAL A 621 -7.64 -1.23 -24.67
N VAL A 622 -8.07 -2.18 -23.81
CA VAL A 622 -8.81 -3.37 -24.27
C VAL A 622 -10.12 -2.97 -24.96
N SER A 623 -10.84 -2.00 -24.38
CA SER A 623 -12.06 -1.45 -24.98
C SER A 623 -11.79 -0.80 -26.34
N ALA A 624 -10.67 -0.08 -26.51
CA ALA A 624 -10.27 0.48 -27.80
C ALA A 624 -10.00 -0.63 -28.84
N CYS A 625 -9.30 -1.70 -28.45
CA CYS A 625 -9.09 -2.88 -29.31
C CYS A 625 -10.40 -3.55 -29.73
N MET A 626 -11.38 -3.66 -28.82
CA MET A 626 -12.72 -4.18 -29.15
C MET A 626 -13.44 -3.30 -30.18
N LYS A 627 -13.33 -1.98 -30.06
CA LYS A 627 -13.90 -1.01 -31.01
C LYS A 627 -13.19 -1.06 -32.35
N MET A 628 -11.84 -1.19 -32.36
CA MET A 628 -11.07 -1.39 -33.59
C MET A 628 -11.53 -2.63 -34.33
N LEU A 629 -11.74 -3.77 -33.64
CA LEU A 629 -12.26 -4.98 -34.25
C LEU A 629 -13.65 -4.77 -34.85
N ASN A 630 -14.55 -4.09 -34.13
CA ASN A 630 -15.90 -3.79 -34.64
C ASN A 630 -15.84 -2.99 -35.95
N ALA A 631 -14.97 -1.98 -36.03
CA ALA A 631 -14.77 -1.18 -37.24
C ALA A 631 -14.24 -2.03 -38.39
N LEU A 632 -13.28 -2.92 -38.13
CA LEU A 632 -12.75 -3.86 -39.12
C LEU A 632 -13.77 -4.88 -39.61
N GLU A 633 -14.62 -5.41 -38.75
CA GLU A 633 -15.69 -6.35 -39.08
C GLU A 633 -16.80 -5.71 -39.94
N GLN A 634 -17.09 -4.44 -39.72
CA GLN A 634 -18.10 -3.68 -40.46
C GLN A 634 -17.62 -3.27 -41.87
N TYR A 635 -16.34 -3.30 -42.12
CA TYR A 635 -15.77 -2.88 -43.41
C TYR A 635 -15.81 -4.00 -44.44
N ALA A 636 -16.46 -3.73 -45.55
CA ALA A 636 -16.75 -4.73 -46.60
C ALA A 636 -15.86 -4.66 -47.84
N GLY A 637 -14.92 -3.68 -47.93
CA GLY A 637 -14.07 -3.50 -49.10
C GLY A 637 -13.15 -4.68 -49.39
N THR A 638 -12.87 -4.92 -50.66
CA THR A 638 -12.07 -6.08 -51.13
C THR A 638 -11.09 -5.74 -52.26
N SER A 639 -10.98 -4.47 -52.67
CA SER A 639 -9.98 -4.04 -53.67
C SER A 639 -8.56 -4.10 -53.08
N ASP A 640 -7.54 -3.99 -53.94
CA ASP A 640 -6.17 -3.95 -53.54
C ASP A 640 -5.87 -2.78 -52.56
N THR A 641 -6.52 -1.61 -52.76
CA THR A 641 -6.43 -0.48 -51.85
C THR A 641 -7.11 -0.76 -50.53
N ASP A 642 -8.25 -1.44 -50.55
CA ASP A 642 -8.94 -1.92 -49.33
C ASP A 642 -8.07 -2.88 -48.53
N ALA A 643 -7.42 -3.82 -49.23
CA ALA A 643 -6.47 -4.76 -48.64
C ALA A 643 -5.33 -4.05 -47.94
N ALA A 644 -4.73 -3.01 -48.57
CA ALA A 644 -3.63 -2.23 -48.01
C ALA A 644 -4.08 -1.42 -46.77
N VAL A 645 -5.26 -0.80 -46.81
CA VAL A 645 -5.82 -0.08 -45.65
C VAL A 645 -6.18 -1.03 -44.50
N LEU A 646 -6.81 -2.19 -44.81
CA LEU A 646 -7.12 -3.20 -43.80
C LEU A 646 -5.84 -3.75 -43.17
N ARG A 647 -4.76 -3.94 -43.94
CA ARG A 647 -3.47 -4.41 -43.43
C ARG A 647 -2.87 -3.40 -42.43
N GLU A 648 -2.89 -2.09 -42.78
CA GLU A 648 -2.46 -1.04 -41.83
C GLU A 648 -3.27 -1.14 -40.53
N CYS A 649 -4.60 -1.14 -40.64
CA CYS A 649 -5.52 -1.12 -39.50
C CYS A 649 -5.42 -2.40 -38.64
N ALA A 650 -5.30 -3.58 -39.25
CA ALA A 650 -5.08 -4.84 -38.55
C ALA A 650 -3.73 -4.88 -37.81
N GLY A 651 -2.68 -4.35 -38.44
CA GLY A 651 -1.37 -4.24 -37.83
C GLY A 651 -1.36 -3.29 -36.60
N ILE A 652 -2.21 -2.25 -36.64
CA ILE A 652 -2.43 -1.38 -35.46
C ILE A 652 -3.10 -2.16 -34.34
N LEU A 653 -4.23 -2.86 -34.62
CA LEU A 653 -4.94 -3.66 -33.62
C LEU A 653 -4.02 -4.71 -32.98
N ILE A 654 -3.29 -5.48 -33.79
CA ILE A 654 -2.41 -6.55 -33.31
C ILE A 654 -1.33 -5.99 -32.38
N ARG A 655 -0.64 -4.90 -32.77
CA ARG A 655 0.42 -4.28 -31.95
C ARG A 655 -0.13 -3.64 -30.67
N THR A 656 -1.32 -3.03 -30.73
CA THR A 656 -1.96 -2.42 -29.56
C THR A 656 -2.41 -3.49 -28.55
N LEU A 657 -2.90 -4.64 -29.04
CA LEU A 657 -3.38 -5.74 -28.21
C LEU A 657 -2.23 -6.63 -27.69
N TYR A 658 -1.06 -6.62 -28.34
CA TYR A 658 0.06 -7.51 -28.03
C TYR A 658 0.50 -7.51 -26.56
N PRO A 659 0.71 -6.40 -25.86
CA PRO A 659 1.13 -6.43 -24.47
C PRO A 659 0.12 -7.11 -23.54
N ILE A 660 -1.14 -7.20 -23.97
CA ILE A 660 -2.25 -7.77 -23.22
C ILE A 660 -2.46 -9.24 -23.57
N ALA A 661 -2.50 -9.56 -24.87
CA ALA A 661 -2.76 -10.92 -25.41
C ALA A 661 -1.62 -11.37 -26.35
N PRO A 662 -0.44 -11.70 -25.80
CA PRO A 662 0.76 -11.91 -26.61
C PRO A 662 0.70 -13.15 -27.50
N HIS A 663 0.03 -14.23 -27.10
CA HIS A 663 0.06 -15.48 -27.86
C HIS A 663 -0.74 -15.38 -29.15
N ILE A 664 -2.00 -14.95 -29.08
CA ILE A 664 -2.87 -14.80 -30.25
C ILE A 664 -2.31 -13.74 -31.22
N THR A 665 -1.83 -12.63 -30.71
CA THR A 665 -1.30 -11.55 -31.54
C THR A 665 0.00 -11.93 -32.22
N THR A 666 0.90 -12.67 -31.55
CA THR A 666 2.12 -13.21 -32.17
C THR A 666 1.80 -14.22 -33.27
N ALA A 667 0.86 -15.15 -33.02
CA ALA A 667 0.43 -16.08 -34.02
C ALA A 667 -0.15 -15.37 -35.26
N LEU A 668 -1.03 -14.40 -35.09
CA LEU A 668 -1.60 -13.60 -36.18
C LEU A 668 -0.55 -12.75 -36.90
N TRP A 669 0.46 -12.23 -36.19
CA TRP A 669 1.55 -11.50 -36.81
C TRP A 669 2.32 -12.33 -37.84
N HIS A 670 2.58 -13.59 -37.53
CA HIS A 670 3.21 -14.53 -38.45
C HIS A 670 2.24 -14.96 -39.55
N GLU A 671 1.03 -15.36 -39.23
CA GLU A 671 0.06 -15.87 -40.19
C GLU A 671 -0.34 -14.84 -41.26
N LEU A 672 -0.39 -13.56 -40.90
CA LEU A 672 -0.71 -12.46 -41.80
C LEU A 672 0.54 -11.89 -42.55
N GLY A 673 1.72 -12.47 -42.33
CA GLY A 673 2.95 -12.11 -43.03
C GLY A 673 3.62 -10.81 -42.58
N TYR A 674 3.23 -10.24 -41.41
CA TYR A 674 3.93 -9.07 -40.87
C TYR A 674 5.35 -9.39 -40.40
N ALA A 675 5.57 -10.62 -39.94
CA ALA A 675 6.89 -11.08 -39.50
C ALA A 675 7.94 -11.09 -40.62
N ASP A 676 7.51 -11.35 -41.84
CA ASP A 676 8.40 -11.35 -43.02
C ASP A 676 8.94 -9.94 -43.34
N GLU A 677 8.17 -8.90 -43.00
CA GLU A 677 8.49 -7.50 -43.26
C GLU A 677 9.19 -6.80 -42.08
N SER A 678 8.79 -7.15 -40.85
CA SER A 678 9.12 -6.39 -39.64
C SER A 678 9.74 -7.24 -38.51
N GLY A 679 10.07 -8.52 -38.77
CA GLY A 679 10.62 -9.42 -37.76
C GLY A 679 9.60 -9.78 -36.66
N ASN A 680 10.07 -10.11 -35.47
CA ASN A 680 9.24 -10.52 -34.37
C ASN A 680 8.35 -9.38 -33.86
N LEU A 681 7.14 -9.71 -33.47
CA LEU A 681 6.19 -8.74 -32.90
C LEU A 681 6.73 -8.08 -31.61
N LEU A 682 7.53 -8.81 -30.83
CA LEU A 682 8.21 -8.27 -29.64
C LEU A 682 9.09 -7.06 -29.94
N ASP A 683 9.78 -7.09 -31.10
CA ASP A 683 10.71 -6.05 -31.53
C ASP A 683 10.04 -4.98 -32.42
N ALA A 684 8.80 -5.23 -32.83
CA ALA A 684 8.05 -4.28 -33.65
C ALA A 684 7.74 -2.99 -32.87
N PRO A 685 7.91 -1.81 -33.48
CA PRO A 685 7.64 -0.56 -32.81
C PRO A 685 6.15 -0.42 -32.46
N TRP A 686 5.87 0.25 -31.36
CA TRP A 686 4.51 0.67 -31.04
C TRP A 686 3.89 1.43 -32.21
N PRO A 687 2.62 1.20 -32.57
CA PRO A 687 2.01 1.85 -33.72
C PRO A 687 1.96 3.36 -33.53
N LYS A 688 2.25 4.11 -34.59
CA LYS A 688 2.20 5.57 -34.55
C LYS A 688 0.88 6.08 -35.09
N VAL A 689 0.35 7.09 -34.46
CA VAL A 689 -0.84 7.80 -34.93
C VAL A 689 -0.52 8.58 -36.20
N ASP A 690 -1.33 8.43 -37.23
CA ASP A 690 -1.32 9.31 -38.40
C ASP A 690 -2.30 10.45 -38.12
N GLU A 691 -1.79 11.62 -37.76
CA GLU A 691 -2.61 12.79 -37.45
C GLU A 691 -3.43 13.26 -38.67
N ALA A 692 -2.92 13.10 -39.88
CA ALA A 692 -3.65 13.43 -41.10
C ALA A 692 -4.87 12.51 -41.32
N ALA A 693 -4.78 11.26 -40.85
CA ALA A 693 -5.91 10.34 -40.93
C ALA A 693 -7.05 10.70 -39.97
N ILE A 694 -6.74 11.42 -38.88
CA ILE A 694 -7.73 11.85 -37.87
C ILE A 694 -8.44 13.13 -38.31
N GLU A 695 -7.83 13.95 -39.11
CA GLU A 695 -8.47 15.15 -39.65
C GLU A 695 -9.77 14.79 -40.36
N ALA A 696 -10.85 15.42 -39.94
CA ALA A 696 -12.15 15.16 -40.52
C ALA A 696 -12.27 15.93 -41.86
N ASP A 697 -12.55 15.24 -42.93
CA ASP A 697 -12.94 15.90 -44.18
C ASP A 697 -14.27 16.65 -44.04
N GLU A 698 -15.10 16.23 -43.08
CA GLU A 698 -16.39 16.84 -42.77
C GLU A 698 -16.68 16.80 -41.28
N ILE A 699 -17.24 17.85 -40.74
CA ILE A 699 -17.79 17.89 -39.37
C ILE A 699 -19.31 17.78 -39.40
N LYS A 700 -19.83 16.98 -38.49
CA LYS A 700 -21.27 16.80 -38.30
C LYS A 700 -21.78 17.86 -37.33
N LEU A 701 -22.63 18.76 -37.81
CA LEU A 701 -23.27 19.76 -36.97
C LEU A 701 -24.74 19.39 -36.78
N VAL A 702 -25.19 19.48 -35.55
CA VAL A 702 -26.60 19.32 -35.17
C VAL A 702 -27.33 20.62 -35.56
N VAL A 703 -28.46 20.51 -36.26
CA VAL A 703 -29.30 21.64 -36.59
C VAL A 703 -30.55 21.65 -35.73
N GLN A 704 -30.73 22.78 -35.04
CA GLN A 704 -31.92 23.05 -34.24
C GLN A 704 -32.78 24.11 -34.96
N VAL A 705 -34.07 24.02 -34.76
CA VAL A 705 -35.03 25.10 -35.13
C VAL A 705 -35.75 25.52 -33.85
N ASN A 706 -35.58 26.76 -33.47
CA ASN A 706 -36.10 27.33 -32.21
C ASN A 706 -35.70 26.47 -30.97
N GLY A 707 -34.42 26.06 -30.92
CA GLY A 707 -33.83 25.28 -29.81
C GLY A 707 -34.20 23.77 -29.80
N LYS A 708 -34.99 23.28 -30.75
CA LYS A 708 -35.36 21.86 -30.87
C LYS A 708 -34.57 21.22 -32.00
N LEU A 709 -33.96 20.04 -31.75
CA LEU A 709 -33.26 19.24 -32.77
C LEU A 709 -34.17 18.92 -33.91
N ARG A 710 -33.78 19.26 -35.18
CA ARG A 710 -34.58 19.03 -36.37
C ARG A 710 -33.82 18.42 -37.55
N GLY A 711 -32.49 18.42 -37.49
CA GLY A 711 -31.69 17.81 -38.54
C GLY A 711 -30.19 17.78 -38.16
N GLN A 712 -29.42 17.26 -39.12
CA GLN A 712 -27.96 17.24 -39.03
C GLN A 712 -27.37 17.57 -40.39
N ILE A 713 -26.29 18.31 -40.44
CA ILE A 713 -25.55 18.63 -41.66
C ILE A 713 -24.11 18.17 -41.54
N LEU A 714 -23.52 17.84 -42.68
CA LEU A 714 -22.08 17.58 -42.82
C LEU A 714 -21.49 18.78 -43.57
N VAL A 715 -20.45 19.37 -43.00
CA VAL A 715 -19.74 20.52 -43.58
C VAL A 715 -18.24 20.31 -43.46
N GLU A 716 -17.45 20.88 -44.37
CA GLU A 716 -16.00 20.87 -44.24
C GLU A 716 -15.54 21.62 -42.97
N PRO A 717 -14.46 21.20 -42.34
CA PRO A 717 -13.89 21.88 -41.15
C PRO A 717 -13.53 23.35 -41.44
N SER A 718 -13.17 23.64 -42.69
CA SER A 718 -12.84 24.95 -43.19
C SER A 718 -14.07 25.78 -43.63
N ALA A 719 -15.27 25.21 -43.60
CA ALA A 719 -16.49 25.86 -44.06
C ALA A 719 -16.72 27.16 -43.31
N THR A 720 -16.99 28.22 -44.06
CA THR A 720 -17.34 29.53 -43.54
C THR A 720 -18.69 29.52 -42.84
N GLN A 721 -18.93 30.46 -41.99
CA GLN A 721 -20.23 30.62 -41.33
C GLN A 721 -21.39 30.66 -42.33
N GLN A 722 -21.20 31.34 -43.46
CA GLN A 722 -22.20 31.44 -44.51
C GLN A 722 -22.51 30.11 -45.18
N GLU A 723 -21.50 29.28 -45.44
CA GLU A 723 -21.66 27.96 -46.00
C GLU A 723 -22.37 27.02 -45.04
N ILE A 724 -22.04 27.07 -43.74
CA ILE A 724 -22.73 26.32 -42.69
C ILE A 724 -24.21 26.73 -42.58
N GLU A 725 -24.50 28.02 -42.60
CA GLU A 725 -25.85 28.54 -42.57
C GLU A 725 -26.66 28.08 -43.80
N ALA A 726 -26.06 28.20 -45.00
CA ALA A 726 -26.67 27.73 -46.24
C ALA A 726 -26.97 26.20 -46.22
N ALA A 727 -26.01 25.40 -45.76
CA ALA A 727 -26.19 23.96 -45.63
C ALA A 727 -27.31 23.60 -44.63
N ALA A 728 -27.37 24.30 -43.51
CA ALA A 728 -28.42 24.11 -42.49
C ALA A 728 -29.82 24.43 -43.04
N LEU A 729 -29.95 25.51 -43.77
CA LEU A 729 -31.21 25.91 -44.37
C LEU A 729 -31.63 25.06 -45.60
N ALA A 730 -30.65 24.47 -46.29
CA ALA A 730 -30.89 23.55 -47.40
C ALA A 730 -31.33 22.15 -46.94
N ASN A 731 -31.07 21.81 -45.69
CA ASN A 731 -31.37 20.45 -45.16
C ASN A 731 -32.88 20.15 -45.21
N PRO A 732 -33.35 19.04 -45.87
CA PRO A 732 -34.78 18.73 -46.05
C PRO A 732 -35.53 18.62 -44.71
N ASP A 733 -34.91 18.07 -43.67
CA ASP A 733 -35.58 17.88 -42.37
C ASP A 733 -35.74 19.22 -41.65
N VAL A 734 -34.80 20.15 -41.84
CA VAL A 734 -34.88 21.53 -41.30
C VAL A 734 -35.92 22.34 -42.05
N LYS A 735 -35.98 22.21 -43.38
CA LYS A 735 -36.98 22.87 -44.22
C LYS A 735 -38.41 22.61 -43.79
N ARG A 736 -38.77 21.38 -43.42
CA ARG A 736 -40.09 21.02 -42.88
C ARG A 736 -40.56 21.89 -41.72
N PHE A 737 -39.62 22.54 -41.00
CA PHE A 737 -39.91 23.35 -39.83
C PHE A 737 -39.70 24.85 -40.09
N THR A 738 -39.10 25.21 -41.24
CA THR A 738 -38.82 26.58 -41.63
C THR A 738 -39.64 27.07 -42.81
N ASP A 739 -40.24 26.12 -43.61
CA ASP A 739 -41.10 26.48 -44.75
C ASP A 739 -42.31 27.32 -44.30
N GLY A 740 -42.53 28.44 -45.01
CA GLY A 740 -43.57 29.40 -44.68
C GLY A 740 -43.30 30.33 -43.50
N LYS A 741 -42.10 30.23 -42.91
CA LYS A 741 -41.69 31.09 -41.78
C LYS A 741 -40.60 32.05 -42.19
N THR A 742 -40.55 33.20 -41.51
CA THR A 742 -39.48 34.16 -41.67
C THR A 742 -38.28 33.79 -40.80
N ILE A 743 -37.12 33.53 -41.42
CA ILE A 743 -35.88 33.27 -40.69
C ILE A 743 -35.35 34.57 -40.12
N ARG A 744 -35.35 34.70 -38.80
CA ARG A 744 -34.89 35.93 -38.10
C ARG A 744 -33.38 35.90 -37.89
N LYS A 745 -32.80 34.74 -37.57
CA LYS A 745 -31.37 34.61 -37.28
C LYS A 745 -30.97 33.15 -37.40
N VAL A 746 -29.74 32.91 -37.88
CA VAL A 746 -29.06 31.62 -37.78
C VAL A 746 -27.87 31.80 -36.85
N ILE A 747 -27.77 30.98 -35.82
CA ILE A 747 -26.69 31.01 -34.83
C ILE A 747 -25.83 29.77 -35.04
N VAL A 748 -24.59 29.97 -35.46
CA VAL A 748 -23.62 28.91 -35.65
C VAL A 748 -22.71 28.88 -34.42
N VAL A 749 -22.73 27.75 -33.69
CA VAL A 749 -21.76 27.43 -32.63
C VAL A 749 -20.71 26.54 -33.25
N LYS A 750 -19.49 27.06 -33.46
CA LYS A 750 -18.41 26.40 -34.16
C LYS A 750 -18.22 24.98 -33.65
N ASN A 751 -18.17 24.01 -34.57
CA ASN A 751 -17.97 22.56 -34.32
C ASN A 751 -19.00 21.90 -33.38
N ARG A 752 -20.16 22.50 -33.11
CA ARG A 752 -21.19 21.97 -32.20
C ARG A 752 -22.58 21.89 -32.79
N LEU A 753 -23.15 23.01 -33.11
CA LEU A 753 -24.52 23.09 -33.59
C LEU A 753 -24.81 24.37 -34.39
N VAL A 754 -25.90 24.31 -35.16
CA VAL A 754 -26.53 25.44 -35.79
C VAL A 754 -27.96 25.58 -35.24
N ASN A 755 -28.35 26.76 -34.77
CA ASN A 755 -29.72 27.01 -34.35
C ASN A 755 -30.38 28.04 -35.28
N VAL A 756 -31.41 27.61 -35.99
CA VAL A 756 -32.22 28.44 -36.87
C VAL A 756 -33.38 29.01 -36.05
N VAL A 757 -33.46 30.33 -35.95
CA VAL A 757 -34.58 31.02 -35.32
C VAL A 757 -35.58 31.46 -36.41
N ALA A 758 -36.71 30.81 -36.44
CA ALA A 758 -37.79 31.02 -37.44
C ALA A 758 -39.08 31.41 -36.71
N ALA A 759 -39.78 32.42 -37.25
CA ALA A 759 -41.04 32.92 -36.71
C ALA A 759 -42.15 32.92 -37.77
#